data_2285e5d2fe6cf0b8ad25aff526dd851c
#
_entry.id   2285e5d2fe6cf0b8ad25aff526dd851c
#
_cell.length_a   1.000
_cell.length_b   1.000
_cell.length_c   1.000
_cell.angle_alpha   90.00
_cell.angle_beta   90.00
_cell.angle_gamma   90.00
#
_symmetry.space_group_name_H-M   'P 1'
#
loop_
_entity.id
_entity.type
_entity.pdbx_description
1 polymer ?
#
loop_
_entity_poly.entity_id
_entity_poly.type
_entity_poly.pdbx_seq_one_letter_code
_entity_poly.pdbx_strand_id
1 'polypeptide(L)'
;MINSSTSTIRKYQFFEEFKDQSQDSKEKEIYISHKDSTEENTPITINDITPNSIDQMSAIDDIIFINGKAVHKIQGVLGRESLILKIYNNQVLDSYRLFNGVYYFFKIKYFSDKPLFVAAGGNFDKYISQGREELFMFTSIKIYNAFPLLTKDNKQYPTPKGIKPTDEQYPKLLLKQIKLLKNIKTDELVCDTEGDKMEGYESFQNILIVSINSSFTHIAVGLDKGDILLISAYPNIFDCSEKEMKMQFLPKINPKDREIHITNLEFSEIFLNNEPKRILYASTASAVYYYEWKYETERGSNSENFIELKELVQDGKGAYRSGISVRDNLMLLASSNNDFIIEYENLEFGKTWFFEGNKNCIKYYKDNYFIFVVHTEKMSEIHIYDKINKFFICYISENKKIIGICHDNEYIYVLYEENNSKKYITKLKEKDNKDKFEIFYSKNQYETALTYAENLGFEKSKISEIIKKYAEYEYSKGDFDNAVIQYIKTINYLEPSLVIQNFLEKSKLDYLIQYLEALENNKDFQIRGHENSKDYTTLLLNCYIMQEKIPKLKEFMNKKGHNFPKEIIKTAIDVCLETQNIDLALSIAKGKNMYEEYLQILILKLNKLEEALDFICPPENSKNKNELLIKDKINLFYKFGDYFLNNSQNNNDDKIQDIFFNRIINFIEKKIHSVNKTDIIKLIQIFIINDKYFKTLFEKMETYGIEFSQEMIHSRIELYLDE
;
A
#
# COMPACT_ATOMS: atom_id res chain seq x y z
N MET A 1 -16.48 -0.11 27.23
CA MET A 1 -17.28 0.79 26.37
C MET A 1 -16.40 1.12 25.16
N ILE A 2 -16.55 0.36 24.09
CA ILE A 2 -15.85 0.61 22.83
C ILE A 2 -16.74 1.57 22.07
N ASN A 3 -16.28 2.81 21.91
CA ASN A 3 -16.96 3.80 21.09
C ASN A 3 -17.10 3.25 19.67
N SER A 4 -18.34 2.99 19.28
CA SER A 4 -18.70 2.73 17.90
C SER A 4 -18.59 4.04 17.10
N SER A 5 -17.36 4.40 16.73
CA SER A 5 -17.17 5.27 15.59
C SER A 5 -17.59 4.44 14.38
N THR A 6 -18.78 4.68 13.87
CA THR A 6 -19.18 4.31 12.52
C THR A 6 -18.20 5.01 11.58
N SER A 7 -17.06 4.38 11.34
CA SER A 7 -16.18 4.80 10.26
C SER A 7 -17.02 4.68 8.98
N THR A 8 -17.35 5.80 8.37
CA THR A 8 -17.98 5.84 7.07
C THR A 8 -17.08 5.05 6.12
N ILE A 9 -17.48 3.80 5.86
CA ILE A 9 -16.74 2.91 4.99
C ILE A 9 -16.65 3.58 3.63
N ARG A 10 -15.44 3.92 3.20
CA ARG A 10 -15.21 4.60 1.93
C ARG A 10 -15.51 3.63 0.79
N LYS A 11 -16.46 4.00 -0.08
CA LYS A 11 -16.83 3.23 -1.25
C LYS A 11 -16.24 3.88 -2.50
N TYR A 12 -15.51 3.08 -3.30
CA TYR A 12 -14.93 3.51 -4.57
C TYR A 12 -15.43 2.60 -5.69
N GLN A 13 -15.54 3.12 -6.90
CA GLN A 13 -16.00 2.35 -8.04
C GLN A 13 -14.81 2.09 -8.98
N PHE A 14 -14.04 1.04 -8.70
CA PHE A 14 -12.89 0.63 -9.50
C PHE A 14 -13.21 -0.38 -10.59
N PHE A 15 -14.40 -0.96 -10.55
CA PHE A 15 -14.87 -1.87 -11.56
C PHE A 15 -15.97 -1.21 -12.35
N GLU A 16 -15.97 -1.44 -13.65
CA GLU A 16 -16.98 -0.96 -14.59
C GLU A 16 -17.54 -2.11 -15.39
N GLU A 17 -18.78 -1.97 -15.83
CA GLU A 17 -19.39 -2.88 -16.77
C GLU A 17 -18.69 -2.76 -18.12
N PHE A 18 -18.08 -3.86 -18.56
CA PHE A 18 -17.43 -3.94 -19.85
C PHE A 18 -18.46 -4.31 -20.92
N LYS A 19 -18.73 -3.38 -21.86
CA LYS A 19 -19.54 -3.62 -23.04
C LYS A 19 -18.62 -3.79 -24.23
N ASP A 20 -18.65 -4.97 -24.83
CA ASP A 20 -17.90 -5.23 -26.05
C ASP A 20 -18.56 -4.45 -27.22
N GLN A 21 -17.79 -3.60 -27.89
CA GLN A 21 -18.31 -2.75 -28.98
C GLN A 21 -18.64 -3.50 -30.27
N SER A 22 -18.41 -4.82 -30.31
CA SER A 22 -18.60 -5.65 -31.50
C SER A 22 -20.01 -6.24 -31.66
N GLN A 23 -21.02 -5.73 -30.97
CA GLN A 23 -22.36 -6.31 -30.96
C GLN A 23 -23.24 -5.85 -32.12
N ASP A 24 -22.96 -6.34 -33.33
CA ASP A 24 -23.97 -6.47 -34.40
C ASP A 24 -24.03 -7.89 -34.94
N SER A 25 -23.89 -8.92 -34.10
CA SER A 25 -24.05 -10.31 -34.50
C SER A 25 -25.40 -10.84 -34.07
N LYS A 26 -26.20 -11.20 -35.06
CA LYS A 26 -27.45 -11.97 -34.89
C LYS A 26 -27.21 -13.14 -33.93
N GLU A 27 -28.07 -13.28 -32.92
CA GLU A 27 -28.10 -14.46 -32.03
C GLU A 27 -28.01 -15.72 -32.84
N LYS A 28 -26.94 -16.48 -32.67
CA LYS A 28 -26.86 -17.81 -33.25
C LYS A 28 -27.55 -18.77 -32.31
N GLU A 29 -28.67 -19.31 -32.77
CA GLU A 29 -29.41 -20.34 -32.07
C GLU A 29 -28.67 -21.66 -32.18
N ILE A 30 -28.41 -22.31 -31.04
CA ILE A 30 -27.82 -23.66 -30.99
C ILE A 30 -28.93 -24.65 -30.75
N TYR A 31 -29.06 -25.57 -31.67
CA TYR A 31 -30.05 -26.64 -31.58
C TYR A 31 -29.39 -27.98 -31.19
N ILE A 32 -30.02 -28.69 -30.26
CA ILE A 32 -29.64 -30.07 -29.98
C ILE A 32 -30.31 -30.93 -31.03
N SER A 33 -29.56 -31.50 -31.98
CA SER A 33 -30.09 -32.45 -32.95
C SER A 33 -30.25 -33.85 -32.33
N HIS A 34 -31.48 -34.24 -32.04
CA HIS A 34 -31.82 -35.65 -31.79
C HIS A 34 -32.12 -36.34 -33.12
N LYS A 35 -31.49 -37.49 -33.36
CA LYS A 35 -31.48 -38.18 -34.65
C LYS A 35 -32.79 -38.81 -35.10
N ASP A 36 -33.75 -38.95 -34.20
CA ASP A 36 -34.96 -39.76 -34.44
C ASP A 36 -36.30 -39.05 -34.15
N SER A 37 -36.33 -37.75 -34.05
CA SER A 37 -37.60 -37.04 -33.78
C SER A 37 -37.91 -35.99 -34.83
N THR A 38 -39.12 -36.09 -35.37
CA THR A 38 -39.78 -35.09 -36.19
C THR A 38 -40.27 -33.88 -35.38
N GLU A 39 -39.73 -33.67 -34.18
CA GLU A 39 -40.16 -32.66 -33.24
C GLU A 39 -39.24 -31.42 -33.25
N GLU A 40 -39.85 -30.25 -33.06
CA GLU A 40 -39.17 -28.94 -33.02
C GLU A 40 -38.13 -28.87 -31.90
N ASN A 41 -36.87 -28.76 -32.27
CA ASN A 41 -35.78 -28.49 -31.32
C ASN A 41 -35.87 -27.05 -30.89
N THR A 42 -36.02 -26.78 -29.58
CA THR A 42 -35.94 -25.43 -29.05
C THR A 42 -34.48 -25.00 -28.94
N PRO A 43 -34.16 -23.75 -29.34
CA PRO A 43 -32.81 -23.23 -29.17
C PRO A 43 -32.47 -23.12 -27.71
N ILE A 44 -31.21 -23.45 -27.34
CA ILE A 44 -30.69 -23.30 -26.02
C ILE A 44 -30.20 -21.84 -25.86
N THR A 45 -30.71 -21.16 -24.87
CA THR A 45 -30.38 -19.76 -24.56
C THR A 45 -29.80 -19.61 -23.16
N ILE A 46 -29.32 -18.42 -22.84
CA ILE A 46 -28.87 -18.06 -21.47
C ILE A 46 -30.02 -18.28 -20.45
N ASN A 47 -31.27 -18.20 -20.87
CA ASN A 47 -32.40 -18.41 -19.97
C ASN A 47 -32.54 -19.86 -19.46
N ASP A 48 -31.92 -20.80 -20.14
CA ASP A 48 -31.90 -22.23 -19.75
C ASP A 48 -30.87 -22.57 -18.67
N ILE A 49 -30.09 -21.56 -18.22
CA ILE A 49 -29.14 -21.70 -17.15
C ILE A 49 -29.85 -21.99 -15.82
N THR A 50 -29.44 -23.04 -15.14
CA THR A 50 -30.00 -23.44 -13.85
C THR A 50 -28.90 -23.89 -12.89
N PRO A 51 -28.07 -23.00 -12.37
CA PRO A 51 -27.06 -23.38 -11.41
C PRO A 51 -27.70 -23.85 -10.11
N ASN A 52 -27.19 -24.94 -9.55
CA ASN A 52 -27.64 -25.44 -8.26
C ASN A 52 -27.09 -24.60 -7.11
N SER A 53 -26.00 -23.86 -7.35
CA SER A 53 -25.37 -22.96 -6.41
C SER A 53 -24.61 -21.86 -7.15
N ILE A 54 -24.34 -20.78 -6.43
CA ILE A 54 -23.71 -19.57 -6.97
C ILE A 54 -22.28 -19.81 -7.51
N ASP A 55 -21.62 -20.87 -7.08
CA ASP A 55 -20.26 -21.25 -7.44
C ASP A 55 -20.16 -22.26 -8.59
N GLN A 56 -21.29 -22.76 -9.09
CA GLN A 56 -21.33 -23.64 -10.26
C GLN A 56 -21.22 -22.87 -11.58
N MET A 57 -20.30 -21.94 -11.60
CA MET A 57 -19.93 -21.13 -12.73
C MET A 57 -18.41 -20.96 -12.70
N SER A 58 -17.77 -21.21 -13.82
CA SER A 58 -16.31 -21.08 -13.95
C SER A 58 -15.98 -20.33 -15.22
N ALA A 59 -14.94 -19.48 -15.17
CA ALA A 59 -14.47 -18.73 -16.32
C ALA A 59 -12.97 -18.96 -16.52
N ILE A 60 -12.58 -19.07 -17.77
CA ILE A 60 -11.19 -19.12 -18.25
C ILE A 60 -11.12 -18.40 -19.59
N ASP A 61 -10.18 -17.47 -19.75
CA ASP A 61 -9.88 -16.78 -21.01
C ASP A 61 -11.14 -16.18 -21.68
N ASP A 62 -11.97 -15.48 -20.94
CA ASP A 62 -13.25 -14.91 -21.36
C ASP A 62 -14.38 -15.91 -21.64
N ILE A 63 -14.13 -17.19 -21.51
CA ILE A 63 -15.15 -18.21 -21.75
C ILE A 63 -15.74 -18.67 -20.43
N ILE A 64 -17.05 -18.67 -20.36
CA ILE A 64 -17.80 -19.03 -19.15
C ILE A 64 -18.42 -20.41 -19.39
N PHE A 65 -18.26 -21.25 -18.39
CA PHE A 65 -18.91 -22.54 -18.32
C PHE A 65 -19.88 -22.56 -17.16
N ILE A 66 -21.12 -22.96 -17.42
CA ILE A 66 -22.17 -22.98 -16.42
C ILE A 66 -23.14 -24.14 -16.65
N ASN A 67 -23.73 -24.61 -15.56
CA ASN A 67 -24.76 -25.66 -15.66
C ASN A 67 -26.08 -25.10 -16.23
N GLY A 68 -26.64 -25.80 -17.16
CA GLY A 68 -27.92 -25.49 -17.81
C GLY A 68 -28.82 -26.71 -17.95
N LYS A 69 -30.08 -26.52 -18.31
CA LYS A 69 -31.05 -27.59 -18.59
C LYS A 69 -31.61 -27.39 -19.98
N ALA A 70 -31.48 -28.41 -20.80
CA ALA A 70 -32.27 -28.50 -22.02
C ALA A 70 -33.62 -29.14 -21.73
N VAL A 71 -34.64 -28.58 -22.30
CA VAL A 71 -35.99 -29.16 -22.28
C VAL A 71 -36.29 -29.69 -23.66
N HIS A 72 -36.55 -30.98 -23.76
CA HIS A 72 -36.97 -31.61 -25.01
C HIS A 72 -38.27 -32.37 -24.81
N LYS A 73 -39.03 -32.47 -25.86
CA LYS A 73 -40.30 -33.16 -25.86
C LYS A 73 -40.19 -34.36 -26.75
N ILE A 74 -40.14 -35.57 -26.16
CA ILE A 74 -40.12 -36.84 -26.90
C ILE A 74 -41.47 -37.52 -26.70
N GLN A 75 -42.19 -37.74 -27.78
CA GLN A 75 -43.51 -38.42 -27.77
C GLN A 75 -44.51 -37.80 -26.76
N GLY A 76 -44.51 -36.50 -26.66
CA GLY A 76 -45.39 -35.77 -25.72
C GLY A 76 -44.95 -35.73 -24.28
N VAL A 77 -43.81 -36.35 -23.91
CA VAL A 77 -43.25 -36.31 -22.57
C VAL A 77 -42.12 -35.26 -22.52
N LEU A 78 -42.25 -34.32 -21.60
CA LEU A 78 -41.21 -33.31 -21.33
C LEU A 78 -40.01 -33.97 -20.62
N GLY A 79 -38.90 -34.12 -21.33
CA GLY A 79 -37.62 -34.53 -20.77
C GLY A 79 -36.79 -33.31 -20.39
N ARG A 80 -36.07 -33.40 -19.28
CA ARG A 80 -35.08 -32.37 -18.86
C ARG A 80 -33.70 -33.02 -18.81
N GLU A 81 -32.76 -32.44 -19.52
CA GLU A 81 -31.38 -32.88 -19.57
C GLU A 81 -30.45 -31.86 -19.00
N SER A 82 -29.52 -32.28 -18.14
CA SER A 82 -28.49 -31.39 -17.57
C SER A 82 -27.29 -31.30 -18.50
N LEU A 83 -26.93 -30.11 -18.86
CA LEU A 83 -25.84 -29.79 -19.78
C LEU A 83 -24.88 -28.79 -19.15
N ILE A 84 -23.69 -28.70 -19.67
CA ILE A 84 -22.76 -27.59 -19.41
C ILE A 84 -22.78 -26.71 -20.65
N LEU A 85 -23.13 -25.46 -20.43
CA LEU A 85 -23.18 -24.44 -21.46
C LEU A 85 -21.87 -23.70 -21.51
N LYS A 86 -21.30 -23.58 -22.70
CA LYS A 86 -20.16 -22.73 -23.01
C LYS A 86 -20.67 -21.38 -23.49
N ILE A 87 -20.33 -20.31 -22.80
CA ILE A 87 -20.85 -18.95 -23.04
C ILE A 87 -19.68 -18.01 -23.32
N TYR A 88 -19.87 -17.19 -24.34
CA TYR A 88 -18.98 -16.06 -24.66
C TYR A 88 -19.83 -14.89 -25.14
N ASN A 89 -19.53 -13.68 -24.64
CA ASN A 89 -20.24 -12.44 -24.98
C ASN A 89 -21.79 -12.56 -24.91
N ASN A 90 -22.29 -13.13 -23.81
CA ASN A 90 -23.72 -13.38 -23.57
C ASN A 90 -24.41 -14.31 -24.58
N GLN A 91 -23.65 -15.07 -25.35
CA GLN A 91 -24.17 -16.05 -26.28
C GLN A 91 -23.71 -17.46 -25.90
N VAL A 92 -24.61 -18.42 -25.99
CA VAL A 92 -24.25 -19.83 -25.86
C VAL A 92 -23.54 -20.27 -27.13
N LEU A 93 -22.25 -20.59 -27.03
CA LEU A 93 -21.45 -21.06 -28.14
C LEU A 93 -21.61 -22.57 -28.39
N ASP A 94 -21.70 -23.32 -27.29
CA ASP A 94 -21.74 -24.78 -27.34
C ASP A 94 -22.36 -25.34 -26.04
N SER A 95 -22.73 -26.63 -26.09
CA SER A 95 -23.26 -27.35 -24.94
C SER A 95 -22.68 -28.76 -24.88
N TYR A 96 -22.33 -29.19 -23.67
CA TYR A 96 -21.67 -30.47 -23.44
C TYR A 96 -22.48 -31.37 -22.52
N ARG A 97 -22.72 -32.56 -22.95
CA ARG A 97 -23.28 -33.64 -22.13
C ARG A 97 -22.16 -34.54 -21.66
N LEU A 98 -21.78 -34.43 -20.42
CA LEU A 98 -20.68 -35.21 -19.83
C LEU A 98 -21.13 -36.54 -19.21
N PHE A 99 -22.39 -36.58 -18.80
CA PHE A 99 -23.01 -37.73 -18.13
C PHE A 99 -24.35 -38.06 -18.78
N ASN A 100 -24.70 -39.33 -18.86
CA ASN A 100 -26.00 -39.77 -19.35
C ASN A 100 -27.07 -39.94 -18.25
N GLY A 101 -26.74 -39.56 -17.02
CA GLY A 101 -27.58 -39.59 -15.85
C GLY A 101 -27.59 -38.24 -15.12
N VAL A 102 -27.47 -38.30 -13.80
CA VAL A 102 -27.51 -37.13 -12.96
C VAL A 102 -26.16 -36.41 -12.93
N TYR A 103 -26.24 -35.10 -12.90
CA TYR A 103 -25.08 -34.24 -12.82
C TYR A 103 -24.98 -33.62 -11.41
N TYR A 104 -23.81 -33.69 -10.79
CA TYR A 104 -23.62 -33.20 -9.41
C TYR A 104 -22.72 -31.99 -9.31
N PHE A 105 -21.54 -32.02 -9.93
CA PHE A 105 -20.49 -31.02 -9.73
C PHE A 105 -19.64 -30.83 -10.98
N PHE A 106 -19.18 -29.60 -11.21
CA PHE A 106 -18.07 -29.32 -12.09
C PHE A 106 -17.22 -28.16 -11.61
N LYS A 107 -15.96 -28.12 -12.00
CA LYS A 107 -15.04 -27.03 -11.80
C LYS A 107 -14.04 -26.99 -12.94
N ILE A 108 -13.76 -25.81 -13.47
CA ILE A 108 -12.66 -25.59 -14.40
C ILE A 108 -11.63 -24.72 -13.71
N LYS A 109 -10.38 -25.13 -13.77
CA LYS A 109 -9.27 -24.40 -13.16
C LYS A 109 -7.97 -24.69 -13.91
N TYR A 110 -7.06 -23.71 -13.94
CA TYR A 110 -5.67 -23.97 -14.29
C TYR A 110 -4.99 -24.72 -13.13
N PHE A 111 -4.40 -25.84 -13.49
CA PHE A 111 -3.52 -26.60 -12.61
C PHE A 111 -2.12 -26.53 -13.20
N SER A 112 -1.24 -25.81 -12.56
CA SER A 112 0.01 -25.35 -13.17
C SER A 112 -0.33 -24.62 -14.49
N ASP A 113 0.17 -25.03 -15.63
CA ASP A 113 -0.10 -24.38 -16.93
C ASP A 113 -1.19 -25.08 -17.75
N LYS A 114 -1.87 -26.07 -17.18
CA LYS A 114 -2.88 -26.87 -17.90
C LYS A 114 -4.30 -26.55 -17.42
N PRO A 115 -5.18 -26.07 -18.30
CA PRO A 115 -6.59 -25.92 -17.97
C PRO A 115 -7.26 -27.30 -17.94
N LEU A 116 -7.79 -27.68 -16.80
CA LEU A 116 -8.50 -28.93 -16.62
C LEU A 116 -9.97 -28.68 -16.27
N PHE A 117 -10.82 -29.51 -16.81
CA PHE A 117 -12.22 -29.55 -16.51
C PHE A 117 -12.54 -30.82 -15.71
N VAL A 118 -12.99 -30.64 -14.47
CA VAL A 118 -13.34 -31.71 -13.56
C VAL A 118 -14.85 -31.76 -13.39
N ALA A 119 -15.45 -32.88 -13.63
CA ALA A 119 -16.88 -33.07 -13.45
C ALA A 119 -17.17 -34.34 -12.66
N ALA A 120 -18.23 -34.32 -11.86
CA ALA A 120 -18.73 -35.49 -11.15
C ALA A 120 -20.23 -35.68 -11.45
N GLY A 121 -20.60 -36.89 -11.75
CA GLY A 121 -21.97 -37.20 -12.10
C GLY A 121 -22.25 -38.71 -12.18
N GLY A 122 -23.51 -39.04 -12.40
CA GLY A 122 -23.96 -40.42 -12.58
C GLY A 122 -24.08 -40.80 -14.05
N ASN A 123 -23.60 -41.98 -14.39
CA ASN A 123 -23.80 -42.62 -15.68
C ASN A 123 -24.68 -43.86 -15.50
N PHE A 124 -25.47 -44.15 -16.52
CA PHE A 124 -26.20 -45.40 -16.61
C PHE A 124 -25.47 -46.31 -17.59
N ASP A 125 -25.06 -47.48 -17.12
CA ASP A 125 -24.55 -48.55 -17.95
C ASP A 125 -25.51 -49.75 -17.93
N LYS A 126 -25.58 -50.48 -19.08
CA LYS A 126 -26.29 -51.72 -19.17
C LYS A 126 -25.38 -52.86 -18.71
N TYR A 127 -25.88 -53.70 -17.85
CA TYR A 127 -25.19 -54.92 -17.45
C TYR A 127 -26.17 -56.13 -17.56
N ILE A 128 -25.63 -57.31 -17.71
CA ILE A 128 -26.41 -58.54 -17.79
C ILE A 128 -26.44 -59.21 -16.43
N SER A 129 -27.58 -59.18 -15.75
CA SER A 129 -27.83 -59.92 -14.51
C SER A 129 -28.83 -61.05 -14.80
N GLN A 130 -28.45 -62.28 -14.49
CA GLN A 130 -29.30 -63.49 -14.69
C GLN A 130 -29.93 -63.61 -16.10
N GLY A 131 -29.19 -63.15 -17.13
CA GLY A 131 -29.64 -63.20 -18.50
C GLY A 131 -30.64 -62.12 -18.95
N ARG A 132 -30.82 -61.11 -18.13
CA ARG A 132 -31.61 -59.89 -18.44
C ARG A 132 -30.71 -58.67 -18.47
N GLU A 133 -30.96 -57.77 -19.41
CA GLU A 133 -30.32 -56.44 -19.43
C GLU A 133 -30.96 -55.59 -18.32
N GLU A 134 -30.14 -55.16 -17.37
CA GLU A 134 -30.50 -54.22 -16.32
C GLU A 134 -29.69 -52.95 -16.48
N LEU A 135 -30.26 -51.78 -16.03
CA LEU A 135 -29.58 -50.51 -16.01
C LEU A 135 -29.01 -50.27 -14.62
N PHE A 136 -27.72 -50.06 -14.55
CA PHE A 136 -27.05 -49.70 -13.30
C PHE A 136 -26.54 -48.27 -13.40
N MET A 137 -26.89 -47.48 -12.40
CA MET A 137 -26.35 -46.10 -12.27
C MET A 137 -25.11 -46.14 -11.41
N PHE A 138 -24.01 -45.70 -11.97
CA PHE A 138 -22.76 -45.51 -11.20
C PHE A 138 -22.29 -44.08 -11.27
N THR A 139 -21.70 -43.63 -10.19
CA THR A 139 -21.12 -42.27 -10.08
C THR A 139 -19.66 -42.32 -10.47
N SER A 140 -19.25 -41.36 -11.23
CA SER A 140 -17.85 -41.20 -11.62
C SER A 140 -17.38 -39.74 -11.59
N ILE A 141 -16.06 -39.59 -11.46
CA ILE A 141 -15.35 -38.34 -11.65
C ILE A 141 -14.68 -38.43 -13.00
N LYS A 142 -14.88 -37.43 -13.83
CA LYS A 142 -14.27 -37.31 -15.16
C LYS A 142 -13.39 -36.07 -15.20
N ILE A 143 -12.17 -36.23 -15.68
CA ILE A 143 -11.19 -35.15 -15.84
C ILE A 143 -10.89 -35.03 -17.33
N TYR A 144 -11.11 -33.84 -17.86
CA TYR A 144 -10.91 -33.51 -19.25
C TYR A 144 -9.83 -32.44 -19.43
N ASN A 145 -9.13 -32.51 -20.56
CA ASN A 145 -8.32 -31.42 -21.05
C ASN A 145 -9.23 -30.29 -21.55
N ALA A 146 -9.23 -29.16 -20.88
CA ALA A 146 -10.10 -28.06 -21.26
C ALA A 146 -9.52 -27.17 -22.37
N PHE A 147 -8.21 -27.29 -22.69
CA PHE A 147 -7.56 -26.45 -23.69
C PHE A 147 -8.30 -26.37 -25.04
N PRO A 148 -8.73 -27.48 -25.65
CA PRO A 148 -9.47 -27.42 -26.91
C PRO A 148 -10.87 -26.78 -26.78
N LEU A 149 -11.40 -26.66 -25.57
CA LEU A 149 -12.71 -26.06 -25.32
C LEU A 149 -12.60 -24.51 -25.21
N LEU A 150 -11.39 -23.95 -25.09
CA LEU A 150 -11.14 -22.51 -24.91
C LEU A 150 -11.08 -21.73 -26.23
N THR A 151 -11.56 -22.28 -27.34
CA THR A 151 -11.65 -21.56 -28.61
C THR A 151 -12.86 -20.63 -28.64
N LYS A 152 -12.65 -19.37 -29.01
CA LYS A 152 -13.72 -18.37 -29.17
C LYS A 152 -14.48 -18.50 -30.50
N ASP A 153 -13.92 -19.23 -31.44
CA ASP A 153 -14.55 -19.53 -32.73
C ASP A 153 -15.52 -20.69 -32.60
N ASN A 154 -16.68 -20.58 -33.28
CA ASN A 154 -17.62 -21.68 -33.48
C ASN A 154 -17.08 -22.74 -34.46
N LYS A 155 -15.78 -22.96 -34.50
CA LYS A 155 -15.25 -24.12 -35.13
C LYS A 155 -15.69 -25.32 -34.31
N GLN A 156 -16.92 -25.77 -34.58
CA GLN A 156 -17.34 -27.08 -34.16
C GLN A 156 -16.17 -28.03 -34.42
N TYR A 157 -15.64 -28.65 -33.39
CA TYR A 157 -15.04 -29.97 -33.61
C TYR A 157 -16.09 -30.72 -34.40
N PRO A 158 -15.78 -31.12 -35.62
CA PRO A 158 -16.81 -31.68 -36.51
C PRO A 158 -17.46 -32.80 -35.74
N THR A 159 -18.66 -32.56 -35.24
CA THR A 159 -19.51 -33.64 -34.76
C THR A 159 -19.79 -34.46 -35.98
N PRO A 160 -19.30 -35.69 -36.04
CA PRO A 160 -19.68 -36.59 -37.15
C PRO A 160 -21.20 -36.61 -37.17
N LYS A 161 -21.80 -36.17 -38.26
CA LYS A 161 -23.26 -36.20 -38.40
C LYS A 161 -23.73 -37.60 -38.00
N GLY A 162 -24.43 -37.72 -36.89
CA GLY A 162 -25.09 -38.95 -36.50
C GLY A 162 -24.63 -39.67 -35.27
N ILE A 163 -23.76 -39.13 -34.43
CA ILE A 163 -23.33 -39.76 -33.17
C ILE A 163 -24.14 -39.17 -32.01
N LYS A 164 -24.66 -40.03 -31.12
CA LYS A 164 -25.31 -39.60 -29.87
C LYS A 164 -24.32 -38.79 -29.03
N PRO A 165 -24.72 -37.73 -28.32
CA PRO A 165 -23.85 -36.98 -27.44
C PRO A 165 -23.53 -37.79 -26.17
N THR A 166 -22.73 -38.81 -26.32
CA THR A 166 -22.15 -39.64 -25.27
C THR A 166 -20.65 -39.36 -25.19
N ASP A 167 -19.97 -39.94 -24.24
CA ASP A 167 -18.50 -39.84 -24.07
C ASP A 167 -17.71 -40.18 -25.33
N GLU A 168 -18.34 -40.87 -26.30
CA GLU A 168 -17.80 -41.18 -27.64
C GLU A 168 -17.55 -39.92 -28.49
N GLN A 169 -18.18 -38.78 -28.19
CA GLN A 169 -17.93 -37.53 -28.92
C GLN A 169 -16.62 -36.83 -28.50
N TYR A 170 -16.16 -37.04 -27.27
CA TYR A 170 -14.97 -36.37 -26.74
C TYR A 170 -13.90 -37.33 -26.17
N PRO A 171 -13.67 -38.54 -26.76
CA PRO A 171 -12.71 -39.49 -26.20
C PRO A 171 -11.28 -38.95 -26.16
N LYS A 172 -10.95 -37.99 -27.04
CA LYS A 172 -9.63 -37.32 -27.04
C LYS A 172 -9.45 -36.25 -25.96
N LEU A 173 -10.53 -35.78 -25.35
CA LEU A 173 -10.50 -34.76 -24.29
C LEU A 173 -10.52 -35.40 -22.92
N LEU A 174 -11.11 -36.56 -22.76
CA LEU A 174 -11.16 -37.29 -21.51
C LEU A 174 -9.76 -37.82 -21.17
N LEU A 175 -9.19 -37.30 -20.10
CA LEU A 175 -7.89 -37.73 -19.59
C LEU A 175 -8.02 -38.86 -18.59
N LYS A 176 -9.04 -38.84 -17.75
CA LYS A 176 -9.25 -39.83 -16.70
C LYS A 176 -10.73 -39.93 -16.32
N GLN A 177 -11.19 -41.15 -16.09
CA GLN A 177 -12.49 -41.43 -15.47
C GLN A 177 -12.28 -42.36 -14.28
N ILE A 178 -12.82 -41.99 -13.14
CA ILE A 178 -12.71 -42.74 -11.89
C ILE A 178 -14.14 -43.11 -11.47
N LYS A 179 -14.47 -44.40 -11.43
CA LYS A 179 -15.74 -44.89 -10.92
C LYS A 179 -15.69 -44.94 -9.39
N LEU A 180 -16.76 -44.55 -8.73
CA LEU A 180 -16.88 -44.59 -7.28
C LEU A 180 -17.83 -45.71 -6.87
N LEU A 181 -17.26 -46.82 -6.46
CA LEU A 181 -18.00 -48.06 -6.18
C LEU A 181 -17.60 -48.64 -4.82
N LYS A 182 -18.54 -49.33 -4.20
CA LYS A 182 -18.33 -50.08 -2.95
C LYS A 182 -18.81 -51.51 -3.17
N ASN A 183 -18.00 -52.49 -2.82
CA ASN A 183 -18.40 -53.90 -2.86
C ASN A 183 -19.36 -54.20 -1.70
N ILE A 184 -20.54 -54.70 -2.03
CA ILE A 184 -21.60 -54.95 -1.04
C ILE A 184 -21.21 -56.06 -0.03
N LYS A 185 -20.38 -57.03 -0.47
CA LYS A 185 -20.01 -58.19 0.37
C LYS A 185 -18.77 -57.91 1.26
N THR A 186 -17.78 -57.17 0.70
CA THR A 186 -16.52 -56.97 1.39
C THR A 186 -16.39 -55.59 2.01
N ASP A 187 -17.33 -54.67 1.74
CA ASP A 187 -17.26 -53.25 2.08
C ASP A 187 -16.07 -52.53 1.49
N GLU A 188 -15.37 -53.17 0.55
CA GLU A 188 -14.18 -52.60 -0.10
C GLU A 188 -14.55 -51.50 -1.08
N LEU A 189 -13.78 -50.43 -1.07
CA LEU A 189 -13.93 -49.28 -1.96
C LEU A 189 -13.05 -49.48 -3.21
N VAL A 190 -13.62 -49.33 -4.36
CA VAL A 190 -12.90 -49.55 -5.64
C VAL A 190 -13.16 -48.44 -6.64
N CYS A 191 -12.12 -48.07 -7.38
CA CYS A 191 -12.17 -47.04 -8.43
C CYS A 191 -12.57 -47.58 -9.80
N ASP A 192 -12.60 -48.89 -9.98
CA ASP A 192 -13.00 -49.55 -11.21
C ASP A 192 -13.40 -51.02 -10.91
N THR A 193 -14.07 -51.66 -11.87
CA THR A 193 -14.47 -53.07 -11.80
C THR A 193 -13.77 -53.89 -12.90
N GLU A 194 -13.47 -55.17 -12.66
CA GLU A 194 -12.98 -56.07 -13.69
C GLU A 194 -14.08 -56.42 -14.71
N GLY A 195 -14.02 -55.77 -15.86
CA GLY A 195 -14.99 -55.93 -16.91
C GLY A 195 -16.35 -55.32 -16.59
N ASP A 196 -17.39 -55.66 -17.38
CA ASP A 196 -18.73 -55.11 -17.25
C ASP A 196 -19.56 -55.70 -16.08
N LYS A 197 -18.89 -56.32 -15.11
CA LYS A 197 -19.55 -56.95 -13.96
C LYS A 197 -19.82 -55.92 -12.88
N MET A 198 -20.98 -55.28 -12.94
CA MET A 198 -21.46 -54.36 -11.88
C MET A 198 -22.23 -55.10 -10.76
N GLU A 199 -22.46 -56.42 -10.93
CA GLU A 199 -23.16 -57.21 -9.92
C GLU A 199 -22.37 -57.35 -8.63
N GLY A 200 -22.98 -56.97 -7.51
CA GLY A 200 -22.34 -56.97 -6.20
C GLY A 200 -21.66 -55.68 -5.79
N TYR A 201 -21.83 -54.61 -6.56
CA TYR A 201 -21.36 -53.27 -6.22
C TYR A 201 -22.51 -52.30 -6.03
N GLU A 202 -22.33 -51.34 -5.11
CA GLU A 202 -23.18 -50.17 -4.96
C GLU A 202 -22.43 -48.91 -5.34
N SER A 203 -23.16 -47.92 -5.84
CA SER A 203 -22.60 -46.64 -6.23
C SER A 203 -22.90 -45.57 -5.19
N PHE A 204 -21.95 -44.65 -5.02
CA PHE A 204 -22.16 -43.44 -4.22
C PHE A 204 -23.10 -42.49 -4.94
N GLN A 205 -24.07 -41.97 -4.19
CA GLN A 205 -24.99 -40.95 -4.69
C GLN A 205 -24.75 -39.63 -4.02
N ASN A 206 -25.23 -38.55 -4.65
CA ASN A 206 -25.23 -37.22 -4.07
C ASN A 206 -23.83 -36.67 -3.71
N ILE A 207 -22.95 -36.64 -4.68
CA ILE A 207 -21.69 -35.90 -4.54
C ILE A 207 -22.02 -34.41 -4.42
N LEU A 208 -21.58 -33.77 -3.34
CA LEU A 208 -21.79 -32.34 -3.14
C LEU A 208 -20.66 -31.51 -3.70
N ILE A 209 -19.43 -31.97 -3.51
CA ILE A 209 -18.24 -31.22 -3.87
C ILE A 209 -17.04 -32.15 -4.16
N VAL A 210 -16.17 -31.74 -5.05
CA VAL A 210 -14.90 -32.43 -5.36
C VAL A 210 -13.76 -31.43 -5.30
N SER A 211 -12.67 -31.82 -4.66
CA SER A 211 -11.43 -31.04 -4.65
C SER A 211 -10.26 -31.92 -5.05
N ILE A 212 -9.32 -31.34 -5.80
CA ILE A 212 -8.09 -32.00 -6.26
C ILE A 212 -6.91 -31.17 -5.79
N ASN A 213 -5.87 -31.83 -5.28
CA ASN A 213 -4.66 -31.12 -4.86
C ASN A 213 -3.78 -30.71 -6.06
N SER A 214 -2.87 -29.78 -5.84
CA SER A 214 -1.98 -29.20 -6.86
C SER A 214 -1.08 -30.23 -7.54
N SER A 215 -0.63 -31.25 -6.82
CA SER A 215 0.22 -32.33 -7.32
C SER A 215 -0.52 -33.49 -8.01
N PHE A 216 -1.84 -33.43 -8.11
CA PHE A 216 -2.69 -34.50 -8.69
C PHE A 216 -2.52 -35.88 -8.03
N THR A 217 -2.16 -35.95 -6.80
CA THR A 217 -2.00 -37.21 -6.07
C THR A 217 -3.23 -37.58 -5.25
N HIS A 218 -4.10 -36.62 -4.96
CA HIS A 218 -5.28 -36.81 -4.12
C HIS A 218 -6.51 -36.12 -4.68
N ILE A 219 -7.64 -36.79 -4.60
CA ILE A 219 -8.98 -36.24 -4.84
C ILE A 219 -9.80 -36.44 -3.58
N ALA A 220 -10.41 -35.41 -3.08
CA ALA A 220 -11.36 -35.47 -1.97
C ALA A 220 -12.78 -35.26 -2.51
N VAL A 221 -13.70 -36.10 -2.09
CA VAL A 221 -15.10 -36.09 -2.50
C VAL A 221 -15.98 -35.97 -1.29
N GLY A 222 -16.72 -34.87 -1.20
CA GLY A 222 -17.72 -34.65 -0.14
C GLY A 222 -19.07 -35.24 -0.52
N LEU A 223 -19.63 -36.08 0.35
CA LEU A 223 -20.92 -36.73 0.22
C LEU A 223 -21.98 -36.03 1.06
N ASP A 224 -23.26 -36.31 0.77
CA ASP A 224 -24.40 -35.62 1.41
C ASP A 224 -24.53 -35.84 2.91
N LYS A 225 -24.04 -36.97 3.42
CA LYS A 225 -24.12 -37.35 4.84
C LYS A 225 -22.92 -36.92 5.68
N GLY A 226 -22.12 -35.99 5.17
CA GLY A 226 -20.93 -35.50 5.88
C GLY A 226 -19.71 -36.41 5.77
N ASP A 227 -19.81 -37.49 5.00
CA ASP A 227 -18.70 -38.38 4.72
C ASP A 227 -17.79 -37.77 3.67
N ILE A 228 -16.48 -37.89 3.84
CA ILE A 228 -15.50 -37.47 2.87
C ILE A 228 -14.72 -38.69 2.41
N LEU A 229 -14.73 -38.91 1.08
CA LEU A 229 -14.00 -39.97 0.44
C LEU A 229 -12.70 -39.40 -0.13
N LEU A 230 -11.56 -39.98 0.25
CA LEU A 230 -10.25 -39.63 -0.29
C LEU A 230 -9.79 -40.69 -1.28
N ILE A 231 -9.42 -40.26 -2.46
CA ILE A 231 -8.80 -41.08 -3.50
C ILE A 231 -7.33 -40.67 -3.57
N SER A 232 -6.43 -41.63 -3.44
CA SER A 232 -5.00 -41.46 -3.52
C SER A 232 -4.43 -42.21 -4.72
N ALA A 233 -3.58 -41.52 -5.48
CA ALA A 233 -2.96 -42.05 -6.68
C ALA A 233 -1.48 -41.65 -6.74
N TYR A 234 -0.61 -42.63 -6.94
CA TYR A 234 0.85 -42.37 -7.01
C TYR A 234 1.41 -42.98 -8.32
N PRO A 235 2.26 -42.27 -9.07
CA PRO A 235 2.81 -40.94 -8.75
C PRO A 235 1.82 -39.77 -8.89
N ASN A 236 0.78 -39.93 -9.70
CA ASN A 236 -0.32 -38.98 -9.87
C ASN A 236 -1.55 -39.69 -10.48
N ILE A 237 -2.67 -39.01 -10.54
CA ILE A 237 -3.96 -39.50 -11.02
C ILE A 237 -3.91 -39.96 -12.50
N PHE A 238 -3.08 -39.32 -13.33
CA PHE A 238 -3.03 -39.59 -14.78
C PHE A 238 -2.20 -40.82 -15.11
N ASP A 239 -1.11 -41.04 -14.38
CA ASP A 239 -0.15 -42.11 -14.61
C ASP A 239 -0.49 -43.40 -13.83
N CYS A 240 -1.34 -43.28 -12.79
CA CYS A 240 -1.80 -44.41 -11.99
C CYS A 240 -2.98 -45.10 -12.65
N SER A 241 -2.99 -46.42 -12.67
CA SER A 241 -4.17 -47.20 -13.12
C SER A 241 -5.29 -47.11 -12.08
N GLU A 242 -6.56 -47.20 -12.49
CA GLU A 242 -7.70 -47.15 -11.58
C GLU A 242 -7.66 -48.25 -10.51
N LYS A 243 -7.07 -49.43 -10.84
CA LYS A 243 -6.88 -50.55 -9.91
C LYS A 243 -5.84 -50.31 -8.83
N GLU A 244 -4.86 -49.43 -9.10
CA GLU A 244 -3.82 -49.05 -8.13
C GLU A 244 -4.20 -47.88 -7.27
N MET A 245 -5.28 -47.18 -7.62
CA MET A 245 -5.81 -46.09 -6.80
C MET A 245 -6.39 -46.62 -5.50
N LYS A 246 -6.05 -45.98 -4.38
CA LYS A 246 -6.60 -46.30 -3.08
C LYS A 246 -7.73 -45.35 -2.73
N MET A 247 -8.87 -45.89 -2.31
CA MET A 247 -9.98 -45.10 -1.75
C MET A 247 -10.13 -45.39 -0.28
N GLN A 248 -10.35 -44.34 0.51
CA GLN A 248 -10.66 -44.48 1.92
C GLN A 248 -11.60 -43.37 2.39
N PHE A 249 -12.40 -43.66 3.41
CA PHE A 249 -13.12 -42.61 4.11
C PHE A 249 -12.20 -41.91 5.08
N LEU A 250 -12.29 -40.59 5.07
CA LEU A 250 -11.63 -39.79 6.11
C LEU A 250 -12.36 -39.88 7.44
N PRO A 251 -11.70 -39.60 8.59
CA PRO A 251 -12.34 -39.52 9.90
C PRO A 251 -13.57 -38.63 9.85
N LYS A 252 -14.69 -39.12 10.41
CA LYS A 252 -15.96 -38.37 10.37
C LYS A 252 -15.90 -37.08 11.18
N ILE A 253 -16.45 -36.03 10.61
CA ILE A 253 -16.68 -34.76 11.28
C ILE A 253 -17.82 -34.99 12.29
N ASN A 254 -17.50 -34.83 13.55
CA ASN A 254 -18.39 -34.96 14.75
C ASN A 254 -19.51 -35.99 14.66
N PRO A 255 -19.33 -37.22 15.23
CA PRO A 255 -20.30 -38.30 15.13
C PRO A 255 -21.61 -38.07 15.89
N LYS A 256 -21.73 -36.96 16.62
CA LYS A 256 -22.91 -36.66 17.47
C LYS A 256 -23.97 -35.81 16.76
N ASP A 257 -23.60 -35.12 15.65
CA ASP A 257 -24.53 -34.25 14.97
C ASP A 257 -25.26 -35.01 13.85
N ARG A 258 -26.56 -34.90 13.85
CA ARG A 258 -27.42 -35.48 12.82
C ARG A 258 -27.26 -34.68 11.51
N GLU A 259 -26.97 -35.41 10.43
CA GLU A 259 -26.97 -34.89 9.07
C GLU A 259 -26.13 -33.61 8.82
N ILE A 260 -24.83 -33.75 8.99
CA ILE A 260 -23.87 -32.68 8.64
C ILE A 260 -23.58 -32.77 7.14
N HIS A 261 -23.98 -31.72 6.40
CA HIS A 261 -23.61 -31.60 5.01
C HIS A 261 -22.27 -30.87 4.86
N ILE A 262 -21.37 -31.44 4.07
CA ILE A 262 -20.13 -30.75 3.66
C ILE A 262 -20.49 -29.61 2.71
N THR A 263 -20.19 -28.39 3.10
CA THR A 263 -20.47 -27.19 2.32
C THR A 263 -19.30 -26.78 1.46
N ASN A 264 -18.07 -26.94 1.93
CA ASN A 264 -16.86 -26.67 1.16
C ASN A 264 -15.78 -27.71 1.44
N LEU A 265 -14.93 -27.91 0.42
CA LEU A 265 -13.79 -28.83 0.46
C LEU A 265 -12.68 -28.27 -0.43
N GLU A 266 -11.52 -27.92 0.14
CA GLU A 266 -10.43 -27.34 -0.60
C GLU A 266 -9.06 -27.80 -0.05
N PHE A 267 -8.16 -28.21 -0.95
CA PHE A 267 -6.78 -28.53 -0.61
C PHE A 267 -5.95 -27.25 -0.52
N SER A 268 -4.99 -27.28 0.40
CA SER A 268 -3.96 -26.26 0.53
C SER A 268 -2.61 -26.90 0.90
N GLU A 269 -1.55 -26.27 0.49
CA GLU A 269 -0.19 -26.57 0.94
C GLU A 269 0.30 -25.40 1.77
N ILE A 270 0.55 -25.64 3.04
CA ILE A 270 0.98 -24.61 4.00
C ILE A 270 2.37 -24.93 4.53
N PHE A 271 3.08 -23.92 5.02
CA PHE A 271 4.37 -24.08 5.67
C PHE A 271 4.21 -23.94 7.19
N LEU A 272 4.38 -25.04 7.90
CA LEU A 272 4.39 -25.04 9.36
C LEU A 272 5.78 -25.43 9.86
N ASN A 273 6.42 -24.58 10.65
CA ASN A 273 7.78 -24.78 11.15
C ASN A 273 8.81 -25.01 10.02
N ASN A 274 8.67 -24.31 8.90
CA ASN A 274 9.47 -24.46 7.68
C ASN A 274 9.36 -25.82 6.95
N GLU A 275 8.36 -26.63 7.31
CA GLU A 275 8.04 -27.87 6.61
C GLU A 275 6.75 -27.71 5.81
N PRO A 276 6.71 -28.12 4.55
CA PRO A 276 5.50 -28.09 3.75
C PRO A 276 4.54 -29.17 4.28
N LYS A 277 3.33 -28.76 4.63
CA LYS A 277 2.27 -29.66 5.06
C LYS A 277 1.08 -29.56 4.13
N ARG A 278 0.51 -30.70 3.79
CA ARG A 278 -0.72 -30.78 3.03
C ARG A 278 -1.91 -30.77 3.97
N ILE A 279 -2.84 -29.88 3.68
CA ILE A 279 -4.07 -29.67 4.46
C ILE A 279 -5.26 -29.80 3.52
N LEU A 280 -6.32 -30.45 3.99
CA LEU A 280 -7.62 -30.42 3.39
C LEU A 280 -8.58 -29.71 4.31
N TYR A 281 -9.06 -28.54 3.92
CA TYR A 281 -10.13 -27.85 4.63
C TYR A 281 -11.48 -28.47 4.30
N ALA A 282 -12.29 -28.66 5.30
CA ALA A 282 -13.67 -29.11 5.17
C ALA A 282 -14.58 -28.24 6.02
N SER A 283 -15.63 -27.67 5.48
CA SER A 283 -16.58 -26.90 6.24
C SER A 283 -17.98 -27.49 6.20
N THR A 284 -18.71 -27.20 7.26
CA THR A 284 -20.14 -27.40 7.39
C THR A 284 -20.82 -26.06 7.59
N ALA A 285 -22.12 -26.02 7.67
CA ALA A 285 -22.83 -24.78 8.01
C ALA A 285 -22.51 -24.26 9.43
N SER A 286 -22.01 -25.12 10.31
CA SER A 286 -21.77 -24.79 11.72
C SER A 286 -20.29 -24.62 12.13
N ALA A 287 -19.36 -25.28 11.44
CA ALA A 287 -17.94 -25.28 11.82
C ALA A 287 -17.00 -25.49 10.63
N VAL A 288 -15.74 -25.23 10.82
CA VAL A 288 -14.68 -25.47 9.85
C VAL A 288 -13.63 -26.37 10.44
N TYR A 289 -13.29 -27.40 9.71
CA TYR A 289 -12.33 -28.43 10.07
C TYR A 289 -11.20 -28.50 9.07
N TYR A 290 -10.10 -29.11 9.46
CA TYR A 290 -9.04 -29.46 8.52
C TYR A 290 -8.48 -30.85 8.82
N TYR A 291 -8.03 -31.52 7.75
CA TYR A 291 -7.32 -32.77 7.80
C TYR A 291 -5.85 -32.51 7.52
N GLU A 292 -4.97 -32.97 8.41
CA GLU A 292 -3.51 -32.82 8.30
C GLU A 292 -2.89 -34.17 8.02
N TRP A 293 -2.01 -34.25 6.99
CA TRP A 293 -1.21 -35.43 6.71
C TRP A 293 0.00 -35.44 7.63
N LYS A 294 0.13 -36.49 8.45
CA LYS A 294 1.32 -36.78 9.25
C LYS A 294 2.16 -37.80 8.51
N TYR A 295 3.43 -37.50 8.26
CA TYR A 295 4.40 -38.44 7.76
C TYR A 295 5.09 -39.11 8.94
N GLU A 296 4.91 -40.42 9.09
CA GLU A 296 5.73 -41.18 10.05
C GLU A 296 7.13 -41.39 9.45
N THR A 297 8.13 -40.89 10.14
CA THR A 297 9.56 -40.99 9.78
C THR A 297 10.19 -42.30 10.26
N GLU A 298 9.46 -43.41 10.29
CA GLU A 298 10.06 -44.69 10.62
C GLU A 298 10.63 -45.39 9.40
N ARG A 299 11.90 -45.74 9.53
CA ARG A 299 12.72 -46.37 8.51
C ARG A 299 12.13 -47.69 8.05
N GLY A 300 11.68 -47.77 6.80
CA GLY A 300 11.64 -49.03 6.07
C GLY A 300 10.30 -49.73 5.88
N SER A 301 9.16 -49.14 6.19
CA SER A 301 7.85 -49.63 5.77
C SER A 301 7.09 -48.52 5.05
N ASN A 302 6.32 -48.88 4.01
CA ASN A 302 5.32 -48.00 3.39
C ASN A 302 4.20 -47.76 4.42
N SER A 303 4.47 -46.96 5.45
CA SER A 303 3.53 -46.63 6.50
C SER A 303 2.42 -45.76 5.89
N GLU A 304 1.21 -46.18 6.05
CA GLU A 304 0.00 -45.45 5.68
C GLU A 304 0.05 -44.07 6.34
N ASN A 305 -0.06 -43.01 5.55
CA ASN A 305 -0.12 -41.65 6.05
C ASN A 305 -1.31 -41.52 6.98
N PHE A 306 -1.04 -41.31 8.27
CA PHE A 306 -2.10 -41.06 9.24
C PHE A 306 -2.68 -39.65 9.02
N ILE A 307 -3.98 -39.58 8.80
CA ILE A 307 -4.69 -38.31 8.57
C ILE A 307 -5.41 -37.93 9.86
N GLU A 308 -5.03 -36.81 10.43
CA GLU A 308 -5.63 -36.30 11.65
C GLU A 308 -6.67 -35.23 11.33
N LEU A 309 -7.88 -35.38 11.91
CA LEU A 309 -8.94 -34.37 11.85
C LEU A 309 -8.80 -33.39 13.03
N LYS A 310 -8.76 -32.11 12.71
CA LYS A 310 -8.75 -31.02 13.69
C LYS A 310 -9.82 -30.00 13.40
N GLU A 311 -10.34 -29.39 14.45
CA GLU A 311 -11.28 -28.30 14.33
C GLU A 311 -10.53 -26.98 14.28
N LEU A 312 -10.81 -26.17 13.25
CA LEU A 312 -10.20 -24.85 13.07
C LEU A 312 -11.08 -23.75 13.68
N VAL A 313 -12.40 -23.85 13.46
CA VAL A 313 -13.37 -22.84 13.91
C VAL A 313 -14.56 -23.55 14.53
N GLN A 314 -14.85 -23.21 15.77
CA GLN A 314 -15.87 -23.86 16.61
C GLN A 314 -17.31 -23.52 16.22
N ASP A 315 -18.23 -24.26 16.83
CA ASP A 315 -19.67 -24.21 16.59
C ASP A 315 -20.27 -22.82 16.40
N GLY A 316 -21.13 -22.71 15.39
CA GLY A 316 -21.87 -21.50 15.02
C GLY A 316 -21.12 -20.56 14.06
N LYS A 317 -19.90 -20.89 13.67
CA LYS A 317 -19.07 -20.07 12.74
C LYS A 317 -18.69 -20.86 11.48
N GLY A 318 -19.53 -21.75 11.01
CA GLY A 318 -19.34 -22.45 9.77
C GLY A 318 -19.57 -21.54 8.54
N ALA A 319 -19.54 -22.12 7.37
CA ALA A 319 -19.72 -21.43 6.11
C ALA A 319 -20.80 -22.08 5.26
N TYR A 320 -21.58 -21.28 4.55
CA TYR A 320 -22.43 -21.76 3.48
C TYR A 320 -21.58 -22.28 2.32
N ARG A 321 -22.23 -22.92 1.35
CA ARG A 321 -21.57 -23.36 0.14
C ARG A 321 -20.86 -22.19 -0.53
N SER A 322 -19.59 -22.38 -0.91
CA SER A 322 -18.69 -21.32 -1.40
C SER A 322 -18.34 -20.22 -0.39
N GLY A 323 -18.57 -20.43 0.89
CA GLY A 323 -18.18 -19.51 1.94
C GLY A 323 -16.71 -19.63 2.37
N ILE A 324 -15.93 -20.50 1.73
CA ILE A 324 -14.47 -20.60 1.90
C ILE A 324 -13.77 -20.40 0.57
N SER A 325 -12.67 -19.67 0.61
CA SER A 325 -11.74 -19.56 -0.52
C SER A 325 -10.31 -19.76 -0.02
N VAL A 326 -9.60 -20.66 -0.65
CA VAL A 326 -8.22 -21.01 -0.29
C VAL A 326 -7.29 -20.57 -1.41
N ARG A 327 -6.17 -19.96 -1.04
CA ARG A 327 -5.12 -19.56 -1.94
C ARG A 327 -3.78 -19.68 -1.23
N ASP A 328 -2.90 -20.52 -1.75
CA ASP A 328 -1.60 -20.81 -1.12
C ASP A 328 -1.76 -21.19 0.36
N ASN A 329 -1.14 -20.44 1.26
CA ASN A 329 -1.23 -20.64 2.70
C ASN A 329 -2.37 -19.82 3.38
N LEU A 330 -3.17 -19.12 2.59
CA LEU A 330 -4.26 -18.26 3.07
C LEU A 330 -5.62 -18.92 2.88
N MET A 331 -6.48 -18.79 3.87
CA MET A 331 -7.88 -19.19 3.80
C MET A 331 -8.77 -18.03 4.22
N LEU A 332 -9.73 -17.67 3.37
CA LEU A 332 -10.83 -16.75 3.71
C LEU A 332 -12.06 -17.55 4.10
N LEU A 333 -12.66 -17.17 5.20
CA LEU A 333 -13.91 -17.70 5.71
C LEU A 333 -14.97 -16.60 5.76
N ALA A 334 -16.02 -16.73 4.98
CA ALA A 334 -17.24 -15.94 5.14
C ALA A 334 -18.21 -16.71 6.05
N SER A 335 -18.30 -16.30 7.32
CA SER A 335 -19.15 -16.98 8.28
C SER A 335 -20.62 -16.83 7.93
N SER A 336 -21.36 -17.94 8.00
CA SER A 336 -22.78 -18.00 7.65
C SER A 336 -23.68 -17.27 8.65
N ASN A 337 -23.31 -17.25 9.92
CA ASN A 337 -24.16 -16.75 11.01
C ASN A 337 -23.61 -15.49 11.68
N ASN A 338 -22.50 -14.97 11.22
CA ASN A 338 -21.84 -13.79 11.79
C ASN A 338 -21.51 -12.78 10.72
N ASP A 339 -21.47 -11.51 11.13
CA ASP A 339 -21.13 -10.39 10.25
C ASP A 339 -19.61 -10.24 10.01
N PHE A 340 -18.89 -11.38 9.98
CA PHE A 340 -17.43 -11.37 9.82
C PHE A 340 -16.97 -12.14 8.59
N ILE A 341 -15.89 -11.64 7.98
CA ILE A 341 -15.00 -12.40 7.11
C ILE A 341 -13.68 -12.51 7.85
N ILE A 342 -13.16 -13.72 7.93
CA ILE A 342 -11.92 -14.03 8.65
C ILE A 342 -10.89 -14.60 7.68
N GLU A 343 -9.67 -14.08 7.71
CA GLU A 343 -8.53 -14.64 7.01
C GLU A 343 -7.65 -15.42 8.00
N TYR A 344 -7.33 -16.63 7.65
CA TYR A 344 -6.36 -17.47 8.35
C TYR A 344 -5.10 -17.58 7.50
N GLU A 345 -3.95 -17.48 8.14
CA GLU A 345 -2.65 -17.68 7.51
C GLU A 345 -1.93 -18.84 8.22
N ASN A 346 -1.55 -19.88 7.48
CA ASN A 346 -0.94 -21.10 8.06
C ASN A 346 -1.72 -21.69 9.25
N LEU A 347 -3.04 -21.74 9.18
CA LEU A 347 -3.96 -22.15 10.26
C LEU A 347 -4.03 -21.20 11.46
N GLU A 348 -3.28 -20.12 11.47
CA GLU A 348 -3.34 -19.11 12.52
C GLU A 348 -4.38 -18.05 12.19
N PHE A 349 -5.01 -17.51 13.23
CA PHE A 349 -5.98 -16.43 13.09
C PHE A 349 -5.25 -15.16 12.63
N GLY A 350 -5.62 -14.68 11.46
CA GLY A 350 -5.03 -13.50 10.85
C GLY A 350 -5.90 -12.25 11.00
N LYS A 351 -6.50 -11.81 9.89
CA LYS A 351 -7.29 -10.57 9.83
C LYS A 351 -8.78 -10.84 9.87
N THR A 352 -9.53 -9.93 10.48
CA THR A 352 -11.00 -9.98 10.53
C THR A 352 -11.58 -8.69 9.98
N TRP A 353 -12.61 -8.81 9.13
CA TRP A 353 -13.39 -7.70 8.63
C TRP A 353 -14.84 -7.87 9.02
N PHE A 354 -15.48 -6.76 9.40
CA PHE A 354 -16.90 -6.74 9.74
C PHE A 354 -17.72 -6.32 8.54
N PHE A 355 -18.67 -7.17 8.12
CA PHE A 355 -19.60 -6.90 7.04
C PHE A 355 -20.96 -7.46 7.38
N GLU A 356 -21.94 -6.60 7.50
CA GLU A 356 -23.32 -6.96 7.82
C GLU A 356 -23.97 -7.76 6.69
N GLY A 357 -24.77 -8.75 7.05
CA GLY A 357 -25.60 -9.54 6.15
C GLY A 357 -25.08 -10.94 5.80
N ASN A 358 -25.96 -11.74 5.21
CA ASN A 358 -25.66 -13.13 4.82
C ASN A 358 -24.74 -13.21 3.63
N LYS A 359 -23.57 -13.79 3.81
CA LYS A 359 -22.54 -13.93 2.78
C LYS A 359 -22.58 -15.33 2.19
N ASN A 360 -22.93 -15.42 0.91
CA ASN A 360 -23.16 -16.71 0.25
C ASN A 360 -22.00 -17.22 -0.59
N CYS A 361 -21.06 -16.34 -0.95
CA CYS A 361 -19.91 -16.72 -1.75
C CYS A 361 -18.74 -15.81 -1.41
N ILE A 362 -17.55 -16.39 -1.28
CA ILE A 362 -16.30 -15.63 -1.16
C ILE A 362 -15.26 -16.21 -2.09
N LYS A 363 -14.50 -15.35 -2.78
CA LYS A 363 -13.40 -15.76 -3.68
C LYS A 363 -12.24 -14.77 -3.59
N TYR A 364 -11.02 -15.28 -3.61
CA TYR A 364 -9.85 -14.44 -3.90
C TYR A 364 -9.89 -14.02 -5.37
N TYR A 365 -9.58 -12.76 -5.61
CA TYR A 365 -9.43 -12.22 -6.95
C TYR A 365 -8.15 -11.40 -7.03
N LYS A 366 -7.24 -11.78 -7.96
CA LYS A 366 -5.88 -11.25 -8.00
C LYS A 366 -5.21 -11.30 -6.61
N ASP A 367 -4.10 -10.66 -6.39
CA ASP A 367 -3.39 -10.73 -5.11
C ASP A 367 -4.00 -9.82 -4.04
N ASN A 368 -4.70 -8.79 -4.47
CA ASN A 368 -5.10 -7.67 -3.63
C ASN A 368 -6.56 -7.68 -3.22
N TYR A 369 -7.40 -8.45 -3.91
CA TYR A 369 -8.84 -8.39 -3.73
C TYR A 369 -9.44 -9.68 -3.21
N PHE A 370 -10.55 -9.55 -2.50
CA PHE A 370 -11.50 -10.63 -2.38
C PHE A 370 -12.92 -10.14 -2.70
N ILE A 371 -13.69 -11.02 -3.29
CA ILE A 371 -15.04 -10.79 -3.74
C ILE A 371 -15.98 -11.60 -2.87
N PHE A 372 -17.07 -11.00 -2.40
CA PHE A 372 -18.12 -11.74 -1.75
C PHE A 372 -19.50 -11.20 -2.14
N VAL A 373 -20.49 -12.06 -2.02
CA VAL A 373 -21.90 -11.74 -2.35
C VAL A 373 -22.69 -11.71 -1.08
N VAL A 374 -23.42 -10.63 -0.89
CA VAL A 374 -24.38 -10.46 0.21
C VAL A 374 -25.78 -10.47 -0.36
N HIS A 375 -26.63 -11.32 0.21
CA HIS A 375 -28.05 -11.34 -0.11
C HIS A 375 -28.83 -10.70 1.03
N THR A 376 -29.61 -9.71 0.69
CA THR A 376 -30.63 -9.13 1.55
C THR A 376 -32.01 -9.57 1.08
N GLU A 377 -33.08 -9.29 1.83
CA GLU A 377 -34.43 -9.66 1.43
C GLU A 377 -34.89 -9.05 0.10
N LYS A 378 -34.31 -7.92 -0.29
CA LYS A 378 -34.73 -7.14 -1.46
C LYS A 378 -33.76 -7.15 -2.61
N MET A 379 -32.47 -7.30 -2.33
CA MET A 379 -31.42 -7.17 -3.35
C MET A 379 -30.25 -8.11 -3.05
N SER A 380 -29.43 -8.32 -4.08
CA SER A 380 -28.14 -9.00 -3.95
C SER A 380 -27.04 -8.01 -4.31
N GLU A 381 -26.02 -7.94 -3.50
CA GLU A 381 -24.90 -7.03 -3.66
C GLU A 381 -23.60 -7.81 -3.85
N ILE A 382 -22.78 -7.33 -4.76
CA ILE A 382 -21.38 -7.79 -4.87
C ILE A 382 -20.53 -6.78 -4.15
N HIS A 383 -19.75 -7.29 -3.23
CA HIS A 383 -18.75 -6.54 -2.52
C HIS A 383 -17.37 -7.00 -2.96
N ILE A 384 -16.54 -6.04 -3.37
CA ILE A 384 -15.12 -6.26 -3.65
C ILE A 384 -14.33 -5.44 -2.66
N TYR A 385 -13.42 -6.07 -1.94
CA TYR A 385 -12.58 -5.43 -0.94
C TYR A 385 -11.11 -5.45 -1.35
N ASP A 386 -10.48 -4.28 -1.29
CA ASP A 386 -9.04 -4.12 -1.51
C ASP A 386 -8.30 -4.29 -0.17
N LYS A 387 -7.51 -5.38 -0.07
CA LYS A 387 -6.76 -5.74 1.15
C LYS A 387 -5.62 -4.77 1.45
N ILE A 388 -5.02 -4.19 0.42
CA ILE A 388 -3.86 -3.29 0.54
C ILE A 388 -4.33 -1.92 0.98
N ASN A 389 -5.26 -1.35 0.25
CA ASN A 389 -5.74 0.00 0.49
C ASN A 389 -6.86 0.07 1.55
N LYS A 390 -7.37 -1.07 2.01
CA LYS A 390 -8.37 -1.21 3.09
C LYS A 390 -9.68 -0.47 2.80
N PHE A 391 -10.19 -0.55 1.58
CA PHE A 391 -11.46 0.06 1.22
C PHE A 391 -12.33 -0.85 0.37
N PHE A 392 -13.61 -0.48 0.33
CA PHE A 392 -14.64 -1.18 -0.38
C PHE A 392 -14.80 -0.70 -1.80
N ILE A 393 -14.93 -1.67 -2.69
CA ILE A 393 -15.45 -1.47 -4.03
C ILE A 393 -16.76 -2.24 -4.07
N CYS A 394 -17.89 -1.54 -4.13
CA CYS A 394 -19.21 -2.17 -4.09
C CYS A 394 -19.92 -1.96 -5.42
N TYR A 395 -20.43 -3.05 -5.96
CA TYR A 395 -21.40 -3.02 -7.06
C TYR A 395 -22.77 -3.41 -6.52
N ILE A 396 -23.74 -2.53 -6.61
CA ILE A 396 -25.12 -2.76 -6.14
C ILE A 396 -25.97 -3.07 -7.36
N SER A 397 -26.70 -4.16 -7.30
CA SER A 397 -27.68 -4.52 -8.32
C SER A 397 -29.09 -4.34 -7.74
N GLU A 398 -29.74 -3.27 -8.08
CA GLU A 398 -31.14 -3.04 -7.69
C GLU A 398 -32.08 -3.95 -8.49
N ASN A 399 -33.02 -4.59 -7.80
CA ASN A 399 -34.06 -5.47 -8.40
C ASN A 399 -33.53 -6.66 -9.20
N LYS A 400 -32.26 -7.04 -9.01
CA LYS A 400 -31.63 -8.17 -9.71
C LYS A 400 -31.11 -9.17 -8.69
N LYS A 401 -31.39 -10.44 -8.91
CA LYS A 401 -30.89 -11.50 -8.07
C LYS A 401 -29.60 -12.07 -8.68
N ILE A 402 -28.54 -12.12 -7.92
CA ILE A 402 -27.29 -12.77 -8.33
C ILE A 402 -27.46 -14.29 -8.15
N ILE A 403 -27.32 -15.05 -9.22
CA ILE A 403 -27.44 -16.51 -9.21
C ILE A 403 -26.14 -17.23 -9.55
N GLY A 404 -25.11 -16.50 -9.98
CA GLY A 404 -23.78 -17.06 -10.25
C GLY A 404 -22.71 -15.96 -10.27
N ILE A 405 -21.51 -16.33 -9.84
CA ILE A 405 -20.32 -15.48 -9.92
C ILE A 405 -19.09 -16.32 -10.20
N CYS A 406 -18.28 -15.88 -11.13
CA CYS A 406 -16.94 -16.42 -11.38
C CYS A 406 -16.01 -15.31 -11.86
N HIS A 407 -14.75 -15.62 -11.94
CA HIS A 407 -13.73 -14.70 -12.45
C HIS A 407 -12.66 -15.48 -13.21
N ASP A 408 -12.02 -14.80 -14.12
CA ASP A 408 -10.71 -15.16 -14.65
C ASP A 408 -9.64 -14.17 -14.20
N ASN A 409 -8.55 -14.04 -14.93
CA ASN A 409 -7.47 -13.11 -14.58
C ASN A 409 -7.80 -11.63 -14.87
N GLU A 410 -8.72 -11.35 -15.79
CA GLU A 410 -9.04 -9.99 -16.23
C GLU A 410 -10.40 -9.50 -15.76
N TYR A 411 -11.41 -10.41 -15.76
CA TYR A 411 -12.82 -10.03 -15.55
C TYR A 411 -13.45 -10.80 -14.41
N ILE A 412 -14.46 -10.16 -13.82
CA ILE A 412 -15.42 -10.80 -12.93
C ILE A 412 -16.73 -10.91 -13.69
N TYR A 413 -17.30 -12.11 -13.73
CA TYR A 413 -18.55 -12.40 -14.42
C TYR A 413 -19.65 -12.63 -13.41
N VAL A 414 -20.74 -11.93 -13.57
CA VAL A 414 -21.90 -11.98 -12.69
C VAL A 414 -23.14 -12.37 -13.48
N LEU A 415 -23.76 -13.46 -13.10
CA LEU A 415 -25.00 -13.91 -13.66
C LEU A 415 -26.16 -13.39 -12.81
N TYR A 416 -27.01 -12.60 -13.43
CA TYR A 416 -28.20 -12.02 -12.83
C TYR A 416 -29.48 -12.68 -13.34
N GLU A 417 -30.50 -12.68 -12.48
CA GLU A 417 -31.87 -12.99 -12.82
C GLU A 417 -32.75 -11.79 -12.51
N GLU A 418 -33.51 -11.34 -13.51
CA GLU A 418 -34.52 -10.28 -13.34
C GLU A 418 -35.88 -10.86 -12.98
N ASN A 419 -36.80 -10.00 -12.52
CA ASN A 419 -38.14 -10.36 -12.05
C ASN A 419 -38.98 -11.16 -13.07
N ASN A 420 -38.61 -11.16 -14.34
CA ASN A 420 -39.30 -11.88 -15.43
C ASN A 420 -38.56 -13.19 -15.80
N SER A 421 -37.73 -13.75 -14.92
CA SER A 421 -36.89 -14.94 -15.16
C SER A 421 -35.90 -14.77 -16.34
N LYS A 422 -35.69 -13.57 -16.82
CA LYS A 422 -34.64 -13.29 -17.81
C LYS A 422 -33.28 -13.27 -17.11
N LYS A 423 -32.34 -13.94 -17.75
CA LYS A 423 -30.97 -14.07 -17.24
C LYS A 423 -29.99 -13.40 -18.19
N TYR A 424 -29.00 -12.75 -17.63
CA TYR A 424 -27.91 -12.13 -18.39
C TYR A 424 -26.62 -12.14 -17.55
N ILE A 425 -25.50 -12.09 -18.25
CA ILE A 425 -24.18 -12.08 -17.64
C ILE A 425 -23.57 -10.70 -17.86
N THR A 426 -23.14 -10.08 -16.79
CA THR A 426 -22.37 -8.83 -16.83
C THR A 426 -20.90 -9.12 -16.57
N LYS A 427 -20.03 -8.53 -17.38
CA LYS A 427 -18.59 -8.49 -17.17
C LYS A 427 -18.22 -7.23 -16.40
N LEU A 428 -17.46 -7.37 -15.31
CA LEU A 428 -16.87 -6.27 -14.57
C LEU A 428 -15.38 -6.26 -14.86
N LYS A 429 -14.87 -5.12 -15.34
CA LYS A 429 -13.46 -4.90 -15.58
C LYS A 429 -12.90 -3.96 -14.53
N GLU A 430 -11.72 -4.29 -14.03
CA GLU A 430 -10.97 -3.41 -13.17
C GLU A 430 -10.42 -2.21 -13.96
N LYS A 431 -10.64 -1.01 -13.45
CA LYS A 431 -10.15 0.22 -14.05
C LYS A 431 -8.63 0.29 -14.05
N ASP A 432 -8.08 0.95 -15.03
CA ASP A 432 -6.64 1.16 -15.16
C ASP A 432 -6.09 2.00 -14.00
N ASN A 433 -4.81 1.88 -13.74
CA ASN A 433 -4.14 2.65 -12.69
C ASN A 433 -4.29 4.17 -12.88
N LYS A 434 -4.42 4.62 -14.13
CA LYS A 434 -4.67 6.04 -14.45
C LYS A 434 -6.05 6.47 -13.97
N ASP A 435 -7.09 5.69 -14.25
CA ASP A 435 -8.45 5.98 -13.81
C ASP A 435 -8.58 5.91 -12.29
N LYS A 436 -7.90 4.96 -11.65
CA LYS A 436 -7.82 4.85 -10.18
C LYS A 436 -7.15 6.07 -9.57
N PHE A 437 -6.04 6.51 -10.15
CA PHE A 437 -5.39 7.76 -9.74
C PHE A 437 -6.37 8.93 -9.77
N GLU A 438 -7.10 9.12 -10.88
CA GLU A 438 -8.08 10.22 -11.01
C GLU A 438 -9.22 10.11 -9.97
N ILE A 439 -9.68 8.91 -9.67
CA ILE A 439 -10.70 8.67 -8.64
C ILE A 439 -10.17 9.08 -7.26
N PHE A 440 -8.95 8.69 -6.89
CA PHE A 440 -8.38 9.05 -5.60
C PHE A 440 -8.07 10.54 -5.52
N TYR A 441 -7.49 11.09 -6.57
CA TYR A 441 -7.17 12.50 -6.65
C TYR A 441 -8.41 13.39 -6.51
N SER A 442 -9.48 13.06 -7.24
CA SER A 442 -10.75 13.80 -7.18
C SER A 442 -11.46 13.70 -5.83
N LYS A 443 -11.22 12.62 -5.07
CA LYS A 443 -11.76 12.41 -3.72
C LYS A 443 -10.83 12.87 -2.60
N ASN A 444 -9.80 13.63 -2.92
CA ASN A 444 -8.80 14.15 -1.99
C ASN A 444 -8.06 13.06 -1.18
N GLN A 445 -7.92 11.85 -1.76
CA GLN A 445 -7.14 10.76 -1.19
C GLN A 445 -5.71 10.81 -1.73
N TYR A 446 -5.03 11.90 -1.43
CA TYR A 446 -3.74 12.23 -2.05
C TYR A 446 -2.63 11.22 -1.74
N GLU A 447 -2.61 10.65 -0.54
CA GLU A 447 -1.61 9.64 -0.16
C GLU A 447 -1.68 8.41 -1.08
N THR A 448 -2.89 7.89 -1.28
CA THR A 448 -3.10 6.76 -2.20
C THR A 448 -2.88 7.18 -3.66
N ALA A 449 -3.34 8.37 -4.04
CA ALA A 449 -3.13 8.91 -5.39
C ALA A 449 -1.64 9.02 -5.73
N LEU A 450 -0.79 9.45 -4.79
CA LEU A 450 0.66 9.52 -4.97
C LEU A 450 1.27 8.15 -5.26
N THR A 451 0.85 7.10 -4.55
CA THR A 451 1.33 5.74 -4.80
C THR A 451 1.01 5.29 -6.24
N TYR A 452 -0.21 5.61 -6.74
CA TYR A 452 -0.56 5.33 -8.13
C TYR A 452 0.23 6.19 -9.12
N ALA A 453 0.45 7.47 -8.82
CA ALA A 453 1.23 8.37 -9.66
C ALA A 453 2.70 7.91 -9.81
N GLU A 454 3.32 7.45 -8.73
CA GLU A 454 4.65 6.86 -8.73
C GLU A 454 4.71 5.57 -9.57
N ASN A 455 3.74 4.67 -9.40
CA ASN A 455 3.63 3.43 -10.19
C ASN A 455 3.38 3.69 -11.68
N LEU A 456 2.71 4.80 -12.02
CA LEU A 456 2.51 5.25 -13.40
C LEU A 456 3.75 5.95 -14.00
N GLY A 457 4.80 6.15 -13.20
CA GLY A 457 6.03 6.80 -13.64
C GLY A 457 5.87 8.29 -13.93
N PHE A 458 5.02 8.99 -13.19
CA PHE A 458 4.87 10.44 -13.35
C PHE A 458 6.18 11.15 -13.07
N GLU A 459 6.43 12.21 -13.82
CA GLU A 459 7.60 13.07 -13.60
C GLU A 459 7.56 13.71 -12.22
N LYS A 460 8.73 13.94 -11.63
CA LYS A 460 8.87 14.55 -10.30
C LYS A 460 8.18 15.91 -10.17
N SER A 461 8.12 16.68 -11.25
CA SER A 461 7.39 17.94 -11.33
C SER A 461 5.88 17.73 -11.09
N LYS A 462 5.27 16.76 -11.80
CA LYS A 462 3.87 16.39 -11.64
C LYS A 462 3.57 15.84 -10.24
N ILE A 463 4.44 14.98 -9.72
CA ILE A 463 4.32 14.45 -8.35
C ILE A 463 4.34 15.60 -7.35
N SER A 464 5.20 16.59 -7.54
CA SER A 464 5.26 17.77 -6.69
C SER A 464 3.98 18.61 -6.72
N GLU A 465 3.32 18.73 -7.89
CA GLU A 465 2.01 19.39 -7.99
C GLU A 465 0.93 18.65 -7.20
N ILE A 466 0.92 17.32 -7.23
CA ILE A 466 -0.01 16.50 -6.43
C ILE A 466 0.27 16.69 -4.94
N ILE A 467 1.53 16.69 -4.51
CA ILE A 467 1.93 16.92 -3.13
C ILE A 467 1.53 18.34 -2.68
N LYS A 468 1.66 19.34 -3.55
CA LYS A 468 1.18 20.69 -3.30
C LYS A 468 -0.32 20.70 -3.01
N LYS A 469 -1.12 20.04 -3.84
CA LYS A 469 -2.58 19.92 -3.63
C LYS A 469 -2.91 19.18 -2.32
N TYR A 470 -2.12 18.17 -1.98
CA TYR A 470 -2.26 17.49 -0.71
C TYR A 470 -1.98 18.43 0.47
N ALA A 471 -0.90 19.21 0.40
CA ALA A 471 -0.57 20.19 1.42
C ALA A 471 -1.66 21.28 1.56
N GLU A 472 -2.18 21.80 0.44
CA GLU A 472 -3.28 22.77 0.41
C GLU A 472 -4.56 22.20 1.07
N TYR A 473 -4.84 20.91 0.82
CA TYR A 473 -5.99 20.22 1.42
C TYR A 473 -5.84 20.05 2.93
N GLU A 474 -4.68 19.57 3.41
CA GLU A 474 -4.42 19.47 4.85
C GLU A 474 -4.44 20.83 5.54
N TYR A 475 -3.88 21.86 4.88
CA TYR A 475 -3.95 23.24 5.36
C TYR A 475 -5.40 23.73 5.51
N SER A 476 -6.27 23.43 4.53
CA SER A 476 -7.68 23.79 4.55
C SER A 476 -8.49 23.14 5.68
N LYS A 477 -8.05 21.95 6.13
CA LYS A 477 -8.63 21.26 7.29
C LYS A 477 -8.12 21.81 8.63
N GLY A 478 -7.11 22.65 8.62
CA GLY A 478 -6.44 23.12 9.82
C GLY A 478 -5.35 22.17 10.35
N ASP A 479 -5.01 21.11 9.62
CA ASP A 479 -3.89 20.23 9.95
C ASP A 479 -2.58 20.80 9.39
N PHE A 480 -2.06 21.79 10.09
CA PHE A 480 -0.86 22.51 9.68
C PHE A 480 0.42 21.68 9.82
N ASP A 481 0.44 20.73 10.75
CA ASP A 481 1.57 19.81 10.92
C ASP A 481 1.77 18.95 9.67
N ASN A 482 0.71 18.29 9.21
CA ASN A 482 0.77 17.51 7.98
C ASN A 482 0.97 18.39 6.74
N ALA A 483 0.35 19.56 6.69
CA ALA A 483 0.51 20.49 5.57
C ALA A 483 1.96 20.90 5.38
N VAL A 484 2.68 21.29 6.45
CA VAL A 484 4.08 21.71 6.35
C VAL A 484 4.99 20.57 5.93
N ILE A 485 4.74 19.34 6.43
CA ILE A 485 5.48 18.14 6.03
C ILE A 485 5.35 17.88 4.53
N GLN A 486 4.16 18.04 3.97
CA GLN A 486 3.96 17.87 2.53
C GLN A 486 4.63 19.02 1.73
N TYR A 487 4.52 20.28 2.18
CA TYR A 487 5.20 21.38 1.51
C TYR A 487 6.73 21.21 1.51
N ILE A 488 7.33 20.66 2.56
CA ILE A 488 8.77 20.37 2.61
C ILE A 488 9.18 19.41 1.47
N LYS A 489 8.35 18.42 1.12
CA LYS A 489 8.63 17.50 0.03
C LYS A 489 8.63 18.17 -1.35
N THR A 490 8.02 19.35 -1.48
CA THR A 490 7.97 20.11 -2.74
C THR A 490 9.15 21.07 -2.93
N ILE A 491 10.05 21.17 -1.99
CA ILE A 491 11.28 21.97 -2.11
C ILE A 491 12.02 21.52 -3.39
N ASN A 492 12.51 22.43 -4.19
CA ASN A 492 13.12 22.25 -5.51
C ASN A 492 12.15 22.26 -6.71
N TYR A 493 10.85 22.13 -6.50
CA TYR A 493 9.85 22.13 -7.58
C TYR A 493 8.82 23.26 -7.43
N LEU A 494 8.50 23.63 -6.19
CA LEU A 494 7.58 24.72 -5.86
C LEU A 494 8.35 25.95 -5.40
N GLU A 495 7.87 27.12 -5.79
CA GLU A 495 8.44 28.37 -5.34
C GLU A 495 8.15 28.61 -3.84
N PRO A 496 9.17 28.84 -3.00
CA PRO A 496 8.99 28.97 -1.55
C PRO A 496 8.05 30.08 -1.12
N SER A 497 7.98 31.18 -1.90
CA SER A 497 7.12 32.33 -1.62
C SER A 497 5.65 31.96 -1.41
N LEU A 498 5.14 30.97 -2.16
CA LEU A 498 3.77 30.50 -2.04
C LEU A 498 3.50 29.82 -0.69
N VAL A 499 4.47 29.06 -0.18
CA VAL A 499 4.37 28.37 1.11
C VAL A 499 4.53 29.36 2.25
N ILE A 500 5.50 30.26 2.14
CA ILE A 500 5.77 31.29 3.13
C ILE A 500 4.51 32.13 3.37
N GLN A 501 3.84 32.56 2.31
CA GLN A 501 2.63 33.37 2.40
C GLN A 501 1.52 32.71 3.24
N ASN A 502 1.38 31.38 3.14
CA ASN A 502 0.37 30.64 3.89
C ASN A 502 0.65 30.63 5.41
N PHE A 503 1.92 30.70 5.82
CA PHE A 503 2.33 30.55 7.20
C PHE A 503 2.86 31.85 7.87
N LEU A 504 2.69 33.02 7.23
CA LEU A 504 3.15 34.30 7.78
C LEU A 504 2.39 34.78 9.03
N GLU A 505 1.22 34.22 9.31
CA GLU A 505 0.44 34.57 10.49
C GLU A 505 1.18 34.17 11.77
N LYS A 506 1.14 35.04 12.80
CA LYS A 506 1.84 34.82 14.09
C LYS A 506 1.55 33.46 14.72
N SER A 507 0.32 32.97 14.62
CA SER A 507 -0.10 31.67 15.14
C SER A 507 0.50 30.46 14.38
N LYS A 508 1.06 30.68 13.18
CA LYS A 508 1.58 29.65 12.28
C LYS A 508 3.09 29.72 12.09
N LEU A 509 3.77 30.65 12.76
CA LEU A 509 5.22 30.87 12.62
C LEU A 509 6.06 29.62 12.94
N ASP A 510 5.58 28.74 13.82
CA ASP A 510 6.28 27.50 14.13
C ASP A 510 6.39 26.56 12.92
N TYR A 511 5.35 26.49 12.11
CA TYR A 511 5.32 25.73 10.85
C TYR A 511 6.19 26.40 9.79
N LEU A 512 6.18 27.73 9.74
CA LEU A 512 7.07 28.48 8.86
C LEU A 512 8.54 28.22 9.18
N ILE A 513 8.90 28.19 10.46
CA ILE A 513 10.25 27.84 10.91
C ILE A 513 10.65 26.45 10.43
N GLN A 514 9.77 25.43 10.57
CA GLN A 514 10.05 24.08 10.10
C GLN A 514 10.31 24.04 8.58
N TYR A 515 9.50 24.74 7.80
CA TYR A 515 9.68 24.83 6.35
C TYR A 515 11.00 25.52 5.97
N LEU A 516 11.30 26.67 6.61
CA LEU A 516 12.53 27.43 6.33
C LEU A 516 13.79 26.68 6.79
N GLU A 517 13.75 25.96 7.92
CA GLU A 517 14.82 25.06 8.35
C GLU A 517 15.09 23.96 7.33
N ALA A 518 14.02 23.35 6.75
CA ALA A 518 14.15 22.33 5.72
C ALA A 518 14.71 22.91 4.41
N LEU A 519 14.26 24.11 4.04
CA LEU A 519 14.75 24.82 2.85
C LEU A 519 16.25 25.11 2.96
N GLU A 520 16.68 25.60 4.11
CA GLU A 520 18.07 25.95 4.40
C GLU A 520 18.98 24.72 4.45
N ASN A 521 18.45 23.56 4.89
CA ASN A 521 19.18 22.30 4.92
C ASN A 521 19.22 21.55 3.56
N ASN A 522 18.42 21.98 2.58
CA ASN A 522 18.37 21.35 1.27
C ASN A 522 19.55 21.78 0.38
N LYS A 523 20.49 20.85 0.16
CA LYS A 523 21.71 21.12 -0.62
C LYS A 523 21.43 21.49 -2.07
N ASP A 524 20.44 20.86 -2.70
CA ASP A 524 20.11 21.07 -4.11
C ASP A 524 19.50 22.46 -4.32
N PHE A 525 18.72 22.93 -3.36
CA PHE A 525 18.18 24.28 -3.35
C PHE A 525 19.29 25.34 -3.20
N GLN A 526 20.23 25.10 -2.30
CA GLN A 526 21.37 25.97 -2.05
C GLN A 526 22.32 26.09 -3.28
N ILE A 527 22.55 24.96 -3.97
CA ILE A 527 23.45 24.93 -5.16
C ILE A 527 22.85 25.65 -6.36
N ARG A 528 21.53 25.65 -6.51
CA ARG A 528 20.86 26.33 -7.64
C ARG A 528 20.93 27.85 -7.58
N GLY A 529 21.38 28.40 -6.45
CA GLY A 529 21.69 29.83 -6.32
C GLY A 529 20.46 30.71 -6.54
N HIS A 530 19.32 30.38 -5.93
CA HIS A 530 18.15 31.24 -6.00
C HIS A 530 18.51 32.63 -5.48
N GLU A 531 18.24 33.68 -6.25
CA GLU A 531 18.57 35.09 -5.92
C GLU A 531 18.05 35.50 -4.53
N ASN A 532 16.95 34.87 -4.09
CA ASN A 532 16.28 35.15 -2.82
C ASN A 532 16.73 34.26 -1.65
N SER A 533 17.78 33.45 -1.77
CA SER A 533 18.20 32.56 -0.68
C SER A 533 18.60 33.31 0.59
N LYS A 534 19.19 34.49 0.44
CA LYS A 534 19.55 35.40 1.57
C LYS A 534 18.29 35.87 2.30
N ASP A 535 17.23 36.19 1.58
CA ASP A 535 15.98 36.69 2.15
C ASP A 535 15.29 35.64 3.01
N TYR A 536 15.33 34.36 2.58
CA TYR A 536 14.75 33.24 3.33
C TYR A 536 15.52 32.95 4.61
N THR A 537 16.86 33.07 4.61
CA THR A 537 17.67 32.96 5.81
C THR A 537 17.38 34.09 6.78
N THR A 538 17.25 35.31 6.26
CA THR A 538 16.87 36.48 7.08
C THR A 538 15.48 36.31 7.70
N LEU A 539 14.51 35.81 6.91
CA LEU A 539 13.16 35.52 7.40
C LEU A 539 13.18 34.46 8.50
N LEU A 540 13.99 33.41 8.37
CA LEU A 540 14.15 32.38 9.41
C LEU A 540 14.69 32.97 10.71
N LEU A 541 15.70 33.82 10.62
CA LEU A 541 16.26 34.53 11.81
C LEU A 541 15.19 35.37 12.49
N ASN A 542 14.42 36.16 11.74
CA ASN A 542 13.31 36.92 12.25
C ASN A 542 12.25 36.06 12.95
N CYS A 543 11.88 34.92 12.34
CA CYS A 543 10.92 33.99 12.93
C CYS A 543 11.43 33.39 14.26
N TYR A 544 12.71 33.02 14.35
CA TYR A 544 13.29 32.53 15.62
C TYR A 544 13.18 33.55 16.74
N ILE A 545 13.43 34.82 16.42
CA ILE A 545 13.40 35.91 17.41
C ILE A 545 11.95 36.19 17.81
N MET A 546 11.03 36.31 16.85
CA MET A 546 9.61 36.57 17.12
C MET A 546 8.94 35.47 17.97
N GLN A 547 9.44 34.23 17.87
CA GLN A 547 8.98 33.09 18.67
C GLN A 547 9.86 32.80 19.90
N GLU A 548 10.77 33.72 20.24
CA GLU A 548 11.68 33.61 21.39
C GLU A 548 12.50 32.30 21.43
N LYS A 549 12.74 31.66 20.24
CA LYS A 549 13.51 30.43 20.10
C LYS A 549 15.02 30.69 20.14
N ILE A 550 15.48 31.42 21.13
CA ILE A 550 16.89 31.81 21.32
C ILE A 550 17.87 30.63 21.27
N PRO A 551 17.59 29.46 21.88
CA PRO A 551 18.49 28.33 21.80
C PRO A 551 18.68 27.82 20.36
N LYS A 552 17.61 27.76 19.56
CA LYS A 552 17.68 27.35 18.14
C LYS A 552 18.45 28.36 17.31
N LEU A 553 18.25 29.63 17.54
CA LEU A 553 19.02 30.70 16.89
C LEU A 553 20.53 30.57 17.16
N LYS A 554 20.93 30.36 18.43
CA LYS A 554 22.33 30.14 18.81
C LYS A 554 22.90 28.88 18.11
N GLU A 555 22.16 27.78 18.12
CA GLU A 555 22.57 26.55 17.46
C GLU A 555 22.74 26.74 15.95
N PHE A 556 21.77 27.39 15.29
CA PHE A 556 21.82 27.73 13.88
C PHE A 556 23.04 28.59 13.51
N MET A 557 23.26 29.64 14.24
CA MET A 557 24.40 30.53 14.04
C MET A 557 25.75 29.83 14.32
N ASN A 558 25.82 28.92 15.26
CA ASN A 558 27.04 28.17 15.55
C ASN A 558 27.34 27.09 14.50
N LYS A 559 26.35 26.36 14.01
CA LYS A 559 26.53 25.29 13.01
C LYS A 559 26.95 25.79 11.62
N LYS A 560 26.32 26.89 11.18
CA LYS A 560 26.52 27.45 9.82
C LYS A 560 27.29 28.76 9.76
N GLY A 561 27.58 29.36 10.89
CA GLY A 561 28.03 30.73 10.95
C GLY A 561 29.39 31.05 10.37
N HIS A 562 30.23 30.07 10.05
CA HIS A 562 31.48 30.32 9.33
C HIS A 562 31.27 30.63 7.85
N ASN A 563 30.11 30.23 7.30
CA ASN A 563 29.78 30.37 5.89
C ASN A 563 28.79 31.51 5.58
N PHE A 564 28.29 32.20 6.57
CA PHE A 564 27.38 33.33 6.33
C PHE A 564 28.14 34.58 5.88
N PRO A 565 27.63 35.28 4.84
CA PRO A 565 28.10 36.62 4.50
C PRO A 565 27.96 37.55 5.71
N LYS A 566 28.89 38.53 5.81
CA LYS A 566 28.88 39.50 6.91
C LYS A 566 27.55 40.25 7.04
N GLU A 567 26.88 40.49 5.92
CA GLU A 567 25.60 41.17 5.85
C GLU A 567 24.51 40.42 6.64
N ILE A 568 24.44 39.07 6.47
CA ILE A 568 23.44 38.24 7.19
C ILE A 568 23.72 38.22 8.69
N ILE A 569 25.00 38.16 9.09
CA ILE A 569 25.37 38.21 10.51
C ILE A 569 24.99 39.56 11.10
N LYS A 570 25.24 40.65 10.36
CA LYS A 570 24.86 42.02 10.77
C LYS A 570 23.35 42.15 10.93
N THR A 571 22.57 41.65 9.94
CA THR A 571 21.11 41.63 10.05
C THR A 571 20.62 40.86 11.28
N ALA A 572 21.24 39.70 11.59
CA ALA A 572 20.91 38.94 12.80
C ALA A 572 21.17 39.74 14.08
N ILE A 573 22.26 40.49 14.11
CA ILE A 573 22.59 41.38 15.24
C ILE A 573 21.55 42.51 15.33
N ASP A 574 21.25 43.18 14.23
CA ASP A 574 20.31 44.30 14.18
C ASP A 574 18.91 43.87 14.67
N VAL A 575 18.43 42.72 14.20
CA VAL A 575 17.14 42.16 14.64
C VAL A 575 17.14 41.78 16.12
N CYS A 576 18.26 41.23 16.64
CA CYS A 576 18.40 41.02 18.09
C CYS A 576 18.33 42.33 18.89
N LEU A 577 18.88 43.40 18.37
CA LEU A 577 18.82 44.72 19.01
C LEU A 577 17.43 45.34 18.97
N GLU A 578 16.72 45.21 17.86
CA GLU A 578 15.35 45.68 17.72
C GLU A 578 14.39 44.94 18.68
N THR A 579 14.64 43.68 18.95
CA THR A 579 13.84 42.85 19.88
C THR A 579 14.35 42.92 21.32
N GLN A 580 15.26 43.84 21.66
CA GLN A 580 15.84 44.05 22.99
C GLN A 580 16.64 42.83 23.53
N ASN A 581 17.03 41.89 22.70
CA ASN A 581 17.87 40.74 23.09
C ASN A 581 19.37 41.10 23.02
N ILE A 582 19.80 42.09 23.82
CA ILE A 582 21.16 42.68 23.75
C ILE A 582 22.24 41.63 24.04
N ASP A 583 22.04 40.76 25.02
CA ASP A 583 23.03 39.71 25.38
C ASP A 583 23.26 38.70 24.22
N LEU A 584 22.19 38.39 23.46
CA LEU A 584 22.29 37.54 22.28
C LEU A 584 23.04 38.24 21.16
N ALA A 585 22.74 39.52 20.91
CA ALA A 585 23.44 40.34 19.92
C ALA A 585 24.95 40.36 20.22
N LEU A 586 25.34 40.61 21.48
CA LEU A 586 26.72 40.55 21.93
C LEU A 586 27.39 39.21 21.71
N SER A 587 26.67 38.10 22.02
CA SER A 587 27.22 36.75 21.87
C SER A 587 27.48 36.41 20.40
N ILE A 588 26.55 36.79 19.49
CA ILE A 588 26.68 36.61 18.05
C ILE A 588 27.82 37.46 17.49
N ALA A 589 27.87 38.77 17.83
CA ALA A 589 28.90 39.67 17.34
C ALA A 589 30.30 39.22 17.76
N LYS A 590 30.48 38.81 19.01
CA LYS A 590 31.73 38.28 19.53
C LYS A 590 32.12 36.95 18.91
N GLY A 591 31.19 36.01 18.81
CA GLY A 591 31.43 34.65 18.28
C GLY A 591 31.73 34.62 16.78
N LYS A 592 31.34 35.63 16.03
CA LYS A 592 31.54 35.77 14.57
C LYS A 592 32.59 36.80 14.18
N ASN A 593 33.38 37.29 15.12
CA ASN A 593 34.44 38.28 14.90
C ASN A 593 33.94 39.60 14.27
N MET A 594 32.66 39.94 14.54
CA MET A 594 32.06 41.21 14.18
C MET A 594 32.39 42.24 15.23
N TYR A 595 33.68 42.60 15.32
CA TYR A 595 34.21 43.38 16.43
C TYR A 595 33.69 44.81 16.47
N GLU A 596 33.39 45.36 15.32
CA GLU A 596 32.83 46.69 15.16
C GLU A 596 31.42 46.76 15.76
N GLU A 597 30.56 45.85 15.38
CA GLU A 597 29.20 45.74 15.92
C GLU A 597 29.20 45.38 17.41
N TYR A 598 30.13 44.52 17.85
CA TYR A 598 30.30 44.18 19.25
C TYR A 598 30.60 45.42 20.11
N LEU A 599 31.54 46.24 19.67
CA LEU A 599 31.88 47.48 20.37
C LEU A 599 30.78 48.52 20.29
N GLN A 600 30.11 48.64 19.17
CA GLN A 600 28.95 49.51 19.02
C GLN A 600 27.86 49.20 20.03
N ILE A 601 27.58 47.92 20.28
CA ILE A 601 26.61 47.49 21.28
C ILE A 601 27.09 47.84 22.70
N LEU A 602 28.34 47.51 23.03
CA LEU A 602 28.90 47.81 24.36
C LEU A 602 28.89 49.29 24.65
N ILE A 603 29.29 50.12 23.70
CA ILE A 603 29.44 51.59 23.89
C ILE A 603 28.07 52.29 23.83
N LEU A 604 27.29 52.05 22.74
CA LEU A 604 26.09 52.86 22.48
C LEU A 604 24.83 52.34 23.20
N LYS A 605 24.73 51.02 23.44
CA LYS A 605 23.52 50.42 24.03
C LYS A 605 23.69 50.12 25.52
N LEU A 606 24.87 49.70 25.94
CA LEU A 606 25.11 49.28 27.32
C LEU A 606 25.91 50.33 28.13
N ASN A 607 26.50 51.30 27.47
CA ASN A 607 27.40 52.32 28.07
C ASN A 607 28.54 51.70 28.92
N LYS A 608 29.07 50.55 28.48
CA LYS A 608 30.15 49.80 29.14
C LYS A 608 31.51 50.11 28.52
N LEU A 609 31.99 51.35 28.73
CA LEU A 609 33.20 51.82 28.08
C LEU A 609 34.47 51.10 28.58
N GLU A 610 34.57 50.71 29.84
CA GLU A 610 35.71 49.93 30.36
C GLU A 610 35.80 48.56 29.72
N GLU A 611 34.65 47.80 29.61
CA GLU A 611 34.63 46.48 28.96
C GLU A 611 34.99 46.58 27.47
N ALA A 612 34.56 47.64 26.78
CA ALA A 612 34.90 47.91 25.40
C ALA A 612 36.40 48.18 25.22
N LEU A 613 36.98 48.96 26.11
CA LEU A 613 38.40 49.25 26.12
C LEU A 613 39.25 48.02 26.45
N ASP A 614 38.82 47.22 27.43
CA ASP A 614 39.45 45.94 27.78
C ASP A 614 39.42 44.94 26.64
N PHE A 615 38.40 45.00 25.82
CA PHE A 615 38.29 44.13 24.61
C PHE A 615 39.32 44.54 23.55
N ILE A 616 39.49 45.84 23.26
CA ILE A 616 40.42 46.30 22.23
C ILE A 616 41.88 46.14 22.74
N CYS A 617 42.15 46.60 24.00
CA CYS A 617 43.46 46.59 24.58
C CYS A 617 43.40 46.07 26.04
N PRO A 618 43.47 44.75 26.24
CA PRO A 618 43.37 44.14 27.55
C PRO A 618 44.52 44.61 28.45
N PRO A 619 44.28 44.79 29.78
CA PRO A 619 45.32 45.13 30.75
C PRO A 619 46.39 43.99 30.80
N GLU A 620 47.62 44.33 31.14
CA GLU A 620 48.78 43.46 31.14
C GLU A 620 48.59 42.14 31.94
N ASN A 621 47.81 42.24 33.03
CA ASN A 621 47.54 41.11 33.92
C ASN A 621 46.33 40.26 33.54
N SER A 622 45.67 40.50 32.40
CA SER A 622 44.51 39.76 32.01
C SER A 622 44.89 38.42 31.37
N LYS A 623 44.22 37.36 31.81
CA LYS A 623 44.34 36.00 31.19
C LYS A 623 43.73 35.90 29.79
N ASN A 624 42.91 36.86 29.41
CA ASN A 624 42.21 36.88 28.11
C ASN A 624 42.99 37.76 27.11
N LYS A 625 43.97 37.20 26.45
CA LYS A 625 44.60 37.82 25.28
C LYS A 625 43.71 37.60 24.05
N ASN A 626 42.85 38.56 23.74
CA ASN A 626 42.22 38.62 22.42
C ASN A 626 43.31 38.87 21.38
N GLU A 627 43.47 37.93 20.44
CA GLU A 627 44.44 38.03 19.32
C GLU A 627 43.90 38.90 18.19
N LEU A 628 43.43 40.10 18.50
CA LEU A 628 43.11 41.09 17.47
C LEU A 628 44.38 41.50 16.72
N LEU A 629 44.30 41.51 15.39
CA LEU A 629 45.38 41.99 14.55
C LEU A 629 45.67 43.48 14.89
N ILE A 630 46.94 43.88 14.84
CA ILE A 630 47.36 45.23 15.13
C ILE A 630 46.57 46.27 14.33
N LYS A 631 46.36 46.00 13.05
CA LYS A 631 45.60 46.82 12.13
C LYS A 631 44.12 46.98 12.54
N ASP A 632 43.50 45.92 13.02
CA ASP A 632 42.10 45.95 13.45
C ASP A 632 41.97 46.74 14.76
N LYS A 633 42.94 46.61 15.70
CA LYS A 633 42.99 47.42 16.92
C LYS A 633 43.05 48.90 16.61
N ILE A 634 43.91 49.32 15.68
CA ILE A 634 44.08 50.72 15.27
C ILE A 634 42.79 51.24 14.62
N ASN A 635 42.19 50.50 13.74
CA ASN A 635 40.94 50.91 13.12
C ASN A 635 39.79 51.03 14.13
N LEU A 636 39.70 50.11 15.10
CA LEU A 636 38.70 50.19 16.17
C LEU A 636 38.94 51.39 17.12
N PHE A 637 40.20 51.66 17.47
CA PHE A 637 40.54 52.85 18.23
C PHE A 637 40.19 54.14 17.48
N TYR A 638 40.49 54.22 16.19
CA TYR A 638 40.16 55.35 15.36
C TYR A 638 38.65 55.58 15.25
N LYS A 639 37.90 54.55 15.12
CA LYS A 639 36.43 54.63 14.94
C LYS A 639 35.69 54.96 16.23
N PHE A 640 36.13 54.44 17.36
CA PHE A 640 35.45 54.57 18.65
C PHE A 640 36.17 55.52 19.63
N GLY A 641 37.31 56.10 19.24
CA GLY A 641 38.10 56.96 20.08
C GLY A 641 37.33 58.14 20.66
N ASP A 642 36.54 58.79 19.81
CA ASP A 642 35.74 59.95 20.23
C ASP A 642 34.76 59.64 21.38
N TYR A 643 34.22 58.41 21.41
CA TYR A 643 33.31 57.97 22.49
C TYR A 643 34.04 57.80 23.81
N PHE A 644 35.32 57.45 23.82
CA PHE A 644 36.13 57.36 25.02
C PHE A 644 36.58 58.70 25.53
N LEU A 645 36.66 59.71 24.64
CA LEU A 645 37.13 61.08 25.01
C LEU A 645 35.96 62.04 25.31
N ASN A 646 34.80 61.92 24.67
CA ASN A 646 33.73 62.92 24.69
C ASN A 646 32.56 62.62 25.62
N ASN A 647 32.58 61.50 26.36
CA ASN A 647 31.43 61.06 27.15
C ASN A 647 31.47 61.76 28.55
N SER A 648 31.17 63.05 28.57
CA SER A 648 31.33 63.98 29.72
C SER A 648 30.09 64.14 30.64
N GLN A 649 29.28 63.05 30.83
CA GLN A 649 28.05 63.21 31.64
C GLN A 649 28.08 62.63 33.07
N ASN A 650 29.17 61.99 33.53
CA ASN A 650 29.27 61.45 34.89
C ASN A 650 30.68 61.66 35.51
N ASN A 651 30.77 61.90 36.83
CA ASN A 651 32.01 62.20 37.63
C ASN A 651 33.10 61.06 37.60
N ASN A 652 33.02 60.06 36.77
CA ASN A 652 34.04 59.00 36.56
C ASN A 652 34.77 59.13 35.22
N ASP A 653 34.45 60.09 34.38
CA ASP A 653 34.85 60.16 32.97
C ASP A 653 36.33 60.49 32.78
N ASP A 654 36.91 61.31 33.66
CA ASP A 654 38.34 61.62 33.64
C ASP A 654 39.21 60.37 33.84
N LYS A 655 38.73 59.40 34.64
CA LYS A 655 39.46 58.14 34.82
C LYS A 655 39.47 57.25 33.52
N ILE A 656 38.36 57.20 32.76
CA ILE A 656 38.31 56.44 31.54
C ILE A 656 39.18 57.05 30.47
N GLN A 657 39.18 58.35 30.32
CA GLN A 657 40.07 59.13 29.43
C GLN A 657 41.56 58.89 29.75
N ASP A 658 41.95 58.97 31.02
CA ASP A 658 43.32 58.69 31.45
C ASP A 658 43.70 57.21 31.21
N ILE A 659 42.80 56.27 31.47
CA ILE A 659 43.02 54.82 31.18
C ILE A 659 43.16 54.58 29.65
N PHE A 660 42.29 55.16 28.83
CA PHE A 660 42.33 55.06 27.37
C PHE A 660 43.66 55.63 26.85
N PHE A 661 44.04 56.83 27.26
CA PHE A 661 45.30 57.49 26.87
C PHE A 661 46.49 56.59 27.21
N ASN A 662 46.61 56.19 28.48
CA ASN A 662 47.71 55.32 28.91
C ASN A 662 47.80 53.98 28.16
N ARG A 663 46.68 53.41 27.83
CA ARG A 663 46.66 52.13 27.04
C ARG A 663 47.11 52.35 25.62
N ILE A 664 46.75 53.43 24.97
CA ILE A 664 47.22 53.75 23.61
C ILE A 664 48.70 54.03 23.60
N ILE A 665 49.22 54.80 24.58
CA ILE A 665 50.66 55.04 24.73
C ILE A 665 51.42 53.76 24.90
N ASN A 666 51.01 52.92 25.84
CA ASN A 666 51.64 51.58 26.05
C ASN A 666 51.55 50.68 24.81
N PHE A 667 50.45 50.73 24.03
CA PHE A 667 50.29 50.03 22.80
C PHE A 667 51.26 50.52 21.73
N ILE A 668 51.42 51.84 21.58
CA ILE A 668 52.34 52.42 20.61
C ILE A 668 53.78 52.10 21.04
N GLU A 669 54.19 52.29 22.28
CA GLU A 669 55.51 51.96 22.78
C GLU A 669 55.94 50.54 22.56
N LYS A 670 55.06 49.60 22.80
CA LYS A 670 55.34 48.15 22.59
C LYS A 670 55.38 47.71 21.14
N LYS A 671 54.71 48.39 20.21
CA LYS A 671 54.52 47.99 18.86
C LYS A 671 55.06 49.00 17.84
N ILE A 672 55.81 49.99 18.21
CA ILE A 672 56.30 51.13 17.40
C ILE A 672 57.04 50.61 16.12
N HIS A 673 57.81 49.54 16.25
CA HIS A 673 58.55 48.96 15.11
C HIS A 673 57.70 48.07 14.17
N SER A 674 56.48 47.74 14.55
CA SER A 674 55.58 46.86 13.78
C SER A 674 54.34 47.58 13.22
N VAL A 675 54.18 48.85 13.50
CA VAL A 675 53.05 49.69 13.05
C VAL A 675 53.53 50.67 11.98
N ASN A 676 52.74 50.85 10.93
CA ASN A 676 53.07 51.80 9.86
C ASN A 676 52.95 53.24 10.37
N LYS A 677 53.80 54.15 9.86
CA LYS A 677 53.76 55.58 10.24
C LYS A 677 52.36 56.20 10.05
N THR A 678 51.67 55.84 8.96
CA THR A 678 50.28 56.31 8.68
C THR A 678 49.26 55.86 9.73
N ASP A 679 49.43 54.69 10.32
CA ASP A 679 48.51 54.16 11.32
C ASP A 679 48.78 54.78 12.70
N ILE A 680 50.01 55.14 13.01
CA ILE A 680 50.39 55.94 14.18
C ILE A 680 49.75 57.33 14.11
N ILE A 681 49.83 57.99 12.95
CA ILE A 681 49.21 59.28 12.70
C ILE A 681 47.70 59.23 12.95
N LYS A 682 47.00 58.18 12.53
CA LYS A 682 45.55 57.98 12.84
C LYS A 682 45.27 57.90 14.32
N LEU A 683 46.14 57.26 15.11
CA LEU A 683 45.97 57.17 16.55
C LEU A 683 46.21 58.53 17.24
N ILE A 684 47.12 59.34 16.73
CA ILE A 684 47.37 60.70 17.22
C ILE A 684 46.20 61.64 16.94
N GLN A 685 45.61 61.50 15.73
CA GLN A 685 44.45 62.29 15.31
C GLN A 685 43.22 62.12 16.21
N ILE A 686 43.07 61.01 16.94
CA ILE A 686 41.99 60.81 17.92
C ILE A 686 42.08 61.85 19.07
N PHE A 687 43.27 62.27 19.42
CA PHE A 687 43.51 63.18 20.59
C PHE A 687 43.58 64.63 20.20
N ILE A 688 43.41 65.00 18.89
CA ILE A 688 43.49 66.42 18.46
C ILE A 688 42.49 67.34 19.24
N ILE A 689 41.36 66.78 19.65
CA ILE A 689 40.31 67.55 20.36
C ILE A 689 40.66 67.82 21.82
N ASN A 690 41.65 67.12 22.42
CA ASN A 690 42.00 67.21 23.80
C ASN A 690 43.48 67.62 23.93
N ASP A 691 43.72 68.90 24.20
CA ASP A 691 45.02 69.52 24.17
C ASP A 691 46.04 68.92 25.15
N LYS A 692 45.58 68.49 26.32
CA LYS A 692 46.42 67.84 27.33
C LYS A 692 47.00 66.50 26.85
N TYR A 693 46.19 65.68 26.28
CA TYR A 693 46.62 64.36 25.84
C TYR A 693 47.36 64.46 24.52
N PHE A 694 46.95 65.35 23.62
CA PHE A 694 47.59 65.55 22.34
C PHE A 694 49.05 66.00 22.52
N LYS A 695 49.29 67.00 23.36
CA LYS A 695 50.62 67.50 23.66
C LYS A 695 51.55 66.44 24.22
N THR A 696 51.10 65.69 25.25
CA THR A 696 51.88 64.62 25.90
C THR A 696 52.18 63.46 24.89
N LEU A 697 51.23 63.09 24.04
CA LEU A 697 51.41 62.06 23.05
C LEU A 697 52.37 62.50 21.93
N PHE A 698 52.27 63.73 21.51
CA PHE A 698 53.11 64.26 20.44
C PHE A 698 54.57 64.33 20.90
N GLU A 699 54.86 64.83 22.12
CA GLU A 699 56.19 64.91 22.73
C GLU A 699 56.81 63.51 22.82
N LYS A 700 56.06 62.52 23.25
CA LYS A 700 56.54 61.12 23.30
C LYS A 700 56.83 60.53 21.92
N MET A 701 56.03 60.81 20.92
CA MET A 701 56.24 60.30 19.58
C MET A 701 57.46 60.96 18.89
N GLU A 702 57.75 62.21 19.18
CA GLU A 702 58.93 62.89 18.72
C GLU A 702 60.21 62.21 19.24
N THR A 703 60.17 61.78 20.53
CA THR A 703 61.30 61.04 21.11
C THR A 703 61.58 59.76 20.50
N TYR A 704 60.55 59.13 19.79
CA TYR A 704 60.64 57.86 19.03
C TYR A 704 60.99 58.08 17.55
N GLY A 705 61.23 59.35 17.11
CA GLY A 705 61.68 59.66 15.78
C GLY A 705 60.64 59.58 14.71
N ILE A 706 59.38 59.77 14.98
CA ILE A 706 58.30 59.83 14.07
C ILE A 706 58.21 61.18 13.39
N GLU A 707 58.31 61.22 12.04
CA GLU A 707 58.11 62.49 11.29
C GLU A 707 56.63 62.77 11.13
N PHE A 708 56.17 63.95 11.56
CA PHE A 708 54.80 64.39 11.47
C PHE A 708 54.50 65.14 10.15
N SER A 709 53.25 65.20 9.75
CA SER A 709 52.78 66.02 8.65
C SER A 709 52.84 67.53 9.04
N GLN A 710 52.96 68.39 8.02
CA GLN A 710 52.93 69.81 8.24
C GLN A 710 51.67 70.30 8.98
N GLU A 711 50.53 69.69 8.72
CA GLU A 711 49.28 70.02 9.43
C GLU A 711 49.34 69.71 10.93
N MET A 712 49.89 68.55 11.27
CA MET A 712 50.04 68.17 12.71
C MET A 712 51.06 69.06 13.41
N ILE A 713 52.11 69.52 12.75
CA ILE A 713 53.06 70.49 13.27
C ILE A 713 52.39 71.84 13.48
N HIS A 714 51.53 72.26 12.54
CA HIS A 714 50.76 73.51 12.71
C HIS A 714 49.81 73.43 13.90
N SER A 715 49.04 72.36 14.03
CA SER A 715 48.15 72.17 15.21
C SER A 715 48.94 72.20 16.56
N ARG A 716 50.14 71.66 16.55
CA ARG A 716 51.03 71.77 17.74
C ARG A 716 51.48 73.25 18.00
N ILE A 717 51.84 73.95 16.95
CA ILE A 717 52.26 75.36 17.08
C ILE A 717 51.12 76.23 17.60
N GLU A 718 49.91 75.99 17.11
CA GLU A 718 48.70 76.66 17.60
C GLU A 718 48.51 76.44 19.11
N LEU A 719 48.58 75.14 19.54
CA LEU A 719 48.49 74.78 20.96
C LEU A 719 49.54 75.41 21.88
N TYR A 720 50.77 75.62 21.41
CA TYR A 720 51.81 76.32 22.15
C TYR A 720 51.70 77.84 22.08
N LEU A 721 50.91 78.38 21.16
CA LEU A 721 50.64 79.80 21.09
C LEU A 721 49.46 80.24 21.94
N ASP A 722 48.55 79.31 22.29
CA ASP A 722 47.38 79.51 23.12
C ASP A 722 47.72 79.34 24.63
N GLU A 723 48.91 78.80 25.02
CA GLU A 723 49.50 78.84 26.36
C GLU A 723 50.30 80.12 26.58
#